data_f7330c9ef33bd47e94f569db20085e84
#
_entry.id   f7330c9ef33bd47e94f569db20085e84
#
_cell.length_a   1.000
_cell.length_b   1.000
_cell.length_c   1.000
_cell.angle_alpha   90.00
_cell.angle_beta   90.00
_cell.angle_gamma   90.00
#
_symmetry.space_group_name_H-M   'P 1'
#
loop_
_entity.id
_entity.type
_entity.pdbx_description
1 polymer ?
#
loop_
_entity_poly.entity_id
_entity_poly.type
_entity_poly.pdbx_seq_one_letter_code
_entity_poly.pdbx_strand_id
1 'polypeptide(L)'
;MRPGNPEALSLPYDPSRIEPERYAFWEKLGVFQPRPDLAAAPKGTGAALQPVPPGGGAPFVMPPKGTGAKAPFVIAIPPPNVTGSLTMGHVLGESIRDTIVRWQRMEGRETLYIPGMDHAGIATQNVVEKKLRAEKKSRHDLGRDAFLKTVWEWKEQYGGLIFQQERRLGTTPDWTRERFTLDEQYSHAVLTVFKKLYDEGLIYRGRYIVNWCPRCRTALSDEEVEMVETDGHLWHIKYPLKDREGHLTVATTRPETMLGDTGVAVSPKDPRYTGLVGQFAVLPLVRREIPIVADDMVDPKFGTGAVKVTPAHDPNDFQTGRRHGLPEIVVMDEDGKMNDAAGDFRGLDRFEARTRIVAALQDAGYLEKVEPHRHNVGHCSRCNTVIEPYLSWQWFVKMAPLAAPAIEAAKKGKVKMFPARWKKVYLHWLENIRDWCISRQLWWGHRIPVWYRGEEMVVSLDAPEGDGWTQDEDVLDTWFSSWLWPFATLGWPDDTADLKRYYPNSLMVTGSDIIFFWVARMIMAGYHFMGEAPFAHVYFTSIVRDAQGRKMSKSLGNSPDPLAMMQKYGADSVRFCMVQTPTGQDLRFDEKALESGKFFANKLWNATKLVNMRMGGEDLSGVKESQLRLTLADRWILSRFANAVKDVTRNLKTYRFAESAQAVYHFAWNEYCDWYLEMAKPRWALADLGDAMTDEQKADLRTARWVSWKVLDGILRLLHPFMPFVTEELWQSLPHDGETLAHAAWPKAKKSWFDAASEKEVSFLQGVVVAVRNLRVESKIAPGKPVPVFVRGEASQLDLLEKLASQITPLARIEKLTVSRDGSRPPVAASAVVEGAEIFLPLDGLIDLDEERARLAREAEKLLTDLEGVKKKLRNQDFLAKAKPEIVAKENERLVQLEETLDKLKRAQQSLSSVRE
;
A
#
# COMPACT_ATOMS: atom_id res chain seq x y z
N MET A 1 37.79 -5.25 10.71
CA MET A 1 36.86 -4.13 10.49
C MET A 1 37.53 -3.01 9.71
N ARG A 2 36.76 -2.25 8.90
CA ARG A 2 37.21 -0.98 8.35
C ARG A 2 37.05 0.10 9.42
N PRO A 3 37.98 1.04 9.57
CA PRO A 3 37.75 2.20 10.42
C PRO A 3 36.62 3.03 9.85
N GLY A 4 35.72 3.50 10.72
CA GLY A 4 34.67 4.42 10.31
C GLY A 4 35.22 5.78 9.89
N ASN A 5 34.42 6.54 9.14
CA ASN A 5 34.75 7.94 8.82
C ASN A 5 33.93 8.89 9.72
N PRO A 6 34.43 9.28 10.91
CA PRO A 6 33.70 10.15 11.83
C PRO A 6 33.53 11.58 11.31
N GLU A 7 34.35 12.04 10.34
CA GLU A 7 34.23 13.36 9.74
C GLU A 7 32.90 13.54 8.98
N ALA A 8 32.31 12.45 8.49
CA ALA A 8 30.98 12.48 7.85
C ALA A 8 29.89 13.07 8.75
N LEU A 9 30.06 12.96 10.09
CA LEU A 9 29.10 13.46 11.09
C LEU A 9 29.38 14.90 11.55
N SER A 10 30.39 15.59 10.99
CA SER A 10 30.71 16.97 11.35
C SER A 10 29.60 17.94 10.98
N LEU A 11 28.92 17.67 9.86
CA LEU A 11 27.77 18.44 9.37
C LEU A 11 26.46 17.96 9.97
N PRO A 12 25.41 18.79 10.02
CA PRO A 12 24.06 18.35 10.33
C PRO A 12 23.54 17.32 9.32
N TYR A 13 22.54 16.55 9.72
CA TYR A 13 21.83 15.63 8.81
C TYR A 13 21.15 16.41 7.67
N ASP A 14 21.55 16.12 6.45
CA ASP A 14 20.98 16.72 5.23
C ASP A 14 20.67 15.62 4.20
N PRO A 15 19.41 15.22 4.06
CA PRO A 15 19.01 14.20 3.10
C PRO A 15 19.26 14.60 1.64
N SER A 16 19.25 15.91 1.33
CA SER A 16 19.44 16.39 -0.05
C SER A 16 20.85 16.12 -0.58
N ARG A 17 21.85 16.07 0.30
CA ARG A 17 23.22 15.68 0.00
C ARG A 17 23.44 14.17 0.08
N ILE A 18 23.01 13.57 1.19
CA ILE A 18 23.32 12.18 1.53
C ILE A 18 22.67 11.19 0.56
N GLU A 19 21.38 11.39 0.23
CA GLU A 19 20.60 10.41 -0.54
C GLU A 19 21.15 10.20 -1.96
N PRO A 20 21.46 11.23 -2.76
CA PRO A 20 22.07 11.04 -4.07
C PRO A 20 23.46 10.39 -4.00
N GLU A 21 24.30 10.80 -3.04
CA GLU A 21 25.64 10.25 -2.87
C GLU A 21 25.61 8.76 -2.53
N ARG A 22 24.69 8.34 -1.64
CA ARG A 22 24.54 6.94 -1.24
C ARG A 22 23.93 6.08 -2.33
N TYR A 23 22.98 6.62 -3.11
CA TYR A 23 22.42 5.89 -4.25
C TYR A 23 23.50 5.61 -5.30
N ALA A 24 24.27 6.61 -5.69
CA ALA A 24 25.39 6.45 -6.62
C ALA A 24 26.47 5.47 -6.09
N PHE A 25 26.71 5.50 -4.78
CA PHE A 25 27.62 4.55 -4.12
C PHE A 25 27.13 3.11 -4.28
N TRP A 26 25.84 2.81 -4.07
CA TRP A 26 25.29 1.47 -4.25
C TRP A 26 25.29 1.02 -5.71
N GLU A 27 24.95 1.90 -6.66
CA GLU A 27 25.03 1.60 -8.10
C GLU A 27 26.46 1.22 -8.51
N LYS A 28 27.45 2.00 -8.08
CA LYS A 28 28.86 1.73 -8.33
C LYS A 28 29.34 0.39 -7.77
N LEU A 29 28.82 -0.02 -6.62
CA LEU A 29 29.14 -1.32 -6.01
C LEU A 29 28.37 -2.51 -6.61
N GLY A 30 27.44 -2.26 -7.52
CA GLY A 30 26.59 -3.33 -8.09
C GLY A 30 25.65 -3.97 -7.06
N VAL A 31 25.19 -3.22 -6.03
CA VAL A 31 24.34 -3.74 -4.95
C VAL A 31 23.02 -4.28 -5.47
N PHE A 32 22.52 -3.77 -6.59
CA PHE A 32 21.20 -4.08 -7.12
C PHE A 32 21.16 -5.37 -7.92
N GLN A 33 22.31 -5.83 -8.39
CA GLN A 33 22.43 -7.04 -9.18
C GLN A 33 22.37 -8.31 -8.34
N PRO A 34 21.80 -9.41 -8.87
CA PRO A 34 21.84 -10.70 -8.20
C PRO A 34 23.27 -11.17 -7.94
N ARG A 35 23.48 -11.83 -6.82
CA ARG A 35 24.77 -12.40 -6.41
C ARG A 35 24.72 -13.92 -6.40
N PRO A 36 24.98 -14.58 -7.53
CA PRO A 36 24.92 -16.04 -7.65
C PRO A 36 25.96 -16.78 -6.76
N ASP A 37 27.05 -16.12 -6.42
CA ASP A 37 28.09 -16.61 -5.50
C ASP A 37 27.57 -16.90 -4.08
N LEU A 38 26.52 -16.21 -3.62
CA LEU A 38 25.87 -16.48 -2.34
C LEU A 38 25.21 -17.86 -2.29
N ALA A 39 24.84 -18.42 -3.42
CA ALA A 39 24.29 -19.77 -3.51
C ALA A 39 25.35 -20.88 -3.37
N ALA A 40 26.61 -20.56 -3.62
CA ALA A 40 27.73 -21.53 -3.68
C ALA A 40 28.61 -21.55 -2.43
N ALA A 41 28.48 -20.58 -1.49
CA ALA A 41 29.41 -20.46 -0.36
C ALA A 41 29.11 -21.45 0.77
N PRO A 42 30.09 -22.27 1.21
CA PRO A 42 29.97 -23.02 2.45
C PRO A 42 29.96 -22.09 3.66
N LYS A 43 29.20 -22.45 4.69
CA LYS A 43 29.15 -21.68 5.93
C LYS A 43 30.55 -21.55 6.54
N GLY A 44 31.11 -20.34 6.58
CA GLY A 44 32.24 -20.07 7.47
C GLY A 44 33.52 -19.46 6.91
N THR A 45 33.60 -19.02 5.66
CA THR A 45 34.83 -18.34 5.17
C THR A 45 34.51 -16.94 4.68
N GLY A 46 34.96 -15.93 5.45
CA GLY A 46 34.96 -14.55 5.01
C GLY A 46 36.05 -14.27 3.98
N ALA A 47 35.89 -14.70 2.75
CA ALA A 47 36.78 -14.35 1.65
C ALA A 47 36.23 -13.15 0.91
N ALA A 48 37.02 -12.10 0.77
CA ALA A 48 36.74 -10.96 -0.08
C ALA A 48 36.64 -11.42 -1.54
N LEU A 49 35.52 -11.16 -2.18
CA LEU A 49 35.24 -11.54 -3.56
C LEU A 49 35.60 -10.40 -4.52
N GLN A 50 36.31 -10.74 -5.59
CA GLN A 50 36.61 -9.81 -6.69
C GLN A 50 35.36 -9.58 -7.57
N PRO A 51 35.16 -8.39 -8.12
CA PRO A 51 34.03 -8.13 -9.02
C PRO A 51 34.20 -8.90 -10.33
N VAL A 52 33.11 -9.54 -10.76
CA VAL A 52 33.04 -10.22 -12.08
C VAL A 52 32.86 -9.16 -13.15
N PRO A 53 33.68 -9.15 -14.22
CA PRO A 53 33.53 -8.20 -15.30
C PRO A 53 32.22 -8.43 -16.07
N PRO A 54 31.57 -7.38 -16.59
CA PRO A 54 30.36 -7.51 -17.39
C PRO A 54 30.66 -8.24 -18.71
N GLY A 55 29.93 -9.31 -19.00
CA GLY A 55 29.95 -9.99 -20.31
C GLY A 55 30.42 -11.43 -20.35
N GLY A 56 30.76 -12.08 -19.25
CA GLY A 56 31.23 -13.47 -19.24
C GLY A 56 30.19 -14.45 -18.65
N GLY A 57 29.32 -15.00 -19.51
CA GLY A 57 28.39 -16.08 -19.12
C GLY A 57 29.12 -17.39 -18.87
N ALA A 58 29.41 -17.70 -17.61
CA ALA A 58 29.77 -19.07 -17.22
C ALA A 58 28.51 -19.95 -17.20
N PRO A 59 28.52 -21.20 -17.67
CA PRO A 59 27.33 -22.05 -17.63
C PRO A 59 26.95 -22.33 -16.17
N PHE A 60 25.72 -21.98 -15.82
CA PHE A 60 25.16 -22.17 -14.50
C PHE A 60 24.81 -23.64 -14.27
N VAL A 61 25.35 -24.20 -13.18
CA VAL A 61 24.94 -25.51 -12.67
C VAL A 61 24.06 -25.27 -11.45
N MET A 62 22.80 -25.71 -11.48
CA MET A 62 21.92 -25.68 -10.30
C MET A 62 22.66 -26.33 -9.12
N PRO A 63 22.64 -25.72 -7.93
CA PRO A 63 23.20 -26.37 -6.74
C PRO A 63 22.42 -27.68 -6.50
N PRO A 64 23.11 -28.81 -6.25
CA PRO A 64 22.43 -30.07 -6.01
C PRO A 64 21.54 -29.96 -4.76
N LYS A 65 20.38 -30.61 -4.79
CA LYS A 65 19.49 -30.70 -3.63
C LYS A 65 20.31 -31.21 -2.44
N GLY A 66 20.47 -30.39 -1.40
CA GLY A 66 21.25 -30.76 -0.19
C GLY A 66 22.40 -29.81 0.18
N THR A 67 22.74 -28.80 -0.63
CA THR A 67 23.88 -27.88 -0.37
C THR A 67 23.62 -26.82 0.70
N GLY A 68 22.40 -26.73 1.25
CA GLY A 68 22.04 -25.73 2.25
C GLY A 68 21.93 -24.29 1.70
N ALA A 69 22.09 -24.10 0.41
CA ALA A 69 21.87 -22.82 -0.27
C ALA A 69 20.39 -22.46 -0.30
N LYS A 70 20.05 -21.21 0.04
CA LYS A 70 18.67 -20.71 -0.04
C LYS A 70 18.33 -20.46 -1.50
N ALA A 71 17.10 -20.79 -1.92
CA ALA A 71 16.61 -20.43 -3.26
C ALA A 71 16.62 -18.89 -3.45
N PRO A 72 16.83 -18.38 -4.66
CA PRO A 72 16.78 -16.96 -4.94
C PRO A 72 15.47 -16.32 -4.44
N PHE A 73 15.52 -15.05 -4.09
CA PHE A 73 14.33 -14.26 -3.81
C PHE A 73 14.06 -13.34 -4.98
N VAL A 74 12.95 -13.57 -5.65
CA VAL A 74 12.58 -12.87 -6.87
C VAL A 74 11.29 -12.10 -6.68
N ILE A 75 11.29 -10.83 -7.04
CA ILE A 75 10.12 -9.96 -7.05
C ILE A 75 10.16 -9.08 -8.30
N ALA A 76 9.03 -8.99 -8.98
CA ALA A 76 8.85 -8.06 -10.08
C ALA A 76 8.01 -6.86 -9.61
N ILE A 77 8.38 -5.66 -10.06
CA ILE A 77 7.60 -4.46 -9.83
C ILE A 77 6.25 -4.59 -10.56
N PRO A 78 5.10 -4.18 -10.00
CA PRO A 78 3.94 -3.85 -10.81
C PRO A 78 4.31 -2.70 -11.74
N PRO A 79 4.41 -2.94 -13.06
CA PRO A 79 4.99 -1.95 -13.94
C PRO A 79 4.12 -0.69 -13.97
N PRO A 80 4.65 0.49 -13.60
CA PRO A 80 3.86 1.71 -13.63
C PRO A 80 3.48 2.08 -15.05
N ASN A 81 2.26 2.58 -15.22
CA ASN A 81 1.76 3.10 -16.49
C ASN A 81 2.50 4.38 -16.87
N VAL A 82 2.94 4.50 -18.13
CA VAL A 82 3.64 5.68 -18.67
C VAL A 82 2.69 6.88 -18.88
N THR A 83 1.76 7.09 -17.98
CA THR A 83 0.74 8.14 -18.03
C THR A 83 1.12 9.43 -17.28
N GLY A 84 2.32 9.51 -16.72
CA GLY A 84 2.83 10.65 -15.94
C GLY A 84 3.62 10.19 -14.70
N SER A 85 3.90 11.13 -13.78
CA SER A 85 4.63 10.88 -12.53
C SER A 85 3.97 9.82 -11.63
N LEU A 86 4.74 9.23 -10.73
CA LEU A 86 4.23 8.34 -9.68
C LEU A 86 3.31 9.07 -8.71
N THR A 87 2.46 8.35 -8.01
CA THR A 87 1.62 8.85 -6.91
C THR A 87 2.12 8.31 -5.57
N MET A 88 1.60 8.84 -4.45
CA MET A 88 1.91 8.30 -3.12
C MET A 88 1.50 6.84 -2.94
N GLY A 89 0.52 6.34 -3.70
CA GLY A 89 0.19 4.91 -3.74
C GLY A 89 1.33 4.05 -4.32
N HIS A 90 2.01 4.53 -5.36
CA HIS A 90 3.22 3.87 -5.89
C HIS A 90 4.35 3.91 -4.85
N VAL A 91 4.57 5.07 -4.20
CA VAL A 91 5.60 5.22 -3.15
C VAL A 91 5.40 4.20 -2.02
N LEU A 92 4.16 3.97 -1.57
CA LEU A 92 3.85 2.93 -0.59
C LEU A 92 4.24 1.54 -1.09
N GLY A 93 3.83 1.19 -2.29
CA GLY A 93 4.12 -0.11 -2.90
C GLY A 93 5.62 -0.35 -3.06
N GLU A 94 6.35 0.64 -3.60
CA GLU A 94 7.80 0.58 -3.77
C GLU A 94 8.54 0.48 -2.45
N SER A 95 8.14 1.27 -1.44
CA SER A 95 8.75 1.22 -0.12
C SER A 95 8.63 -0.16 0.53
N ILE A 96 7.48 -0.82 0.39
CA ILE A 96 7.27 -2.18 0.90
C ILE A 96 8.12 -3.20 0.14
N ARG A 97 8.14 -3.15 -1.19
CA ARG A 97 8.93 -4.07 -2.03
C ARG A 97 10.41 -3.97 -1.71
N ASP A 98 10.93 -2.75 -1.72
CA ASP A 98 12.35 -2.53 -1.45
C ASP A 98 12.74 -2.90 0.00
N THR A 99 11.85 -2.68 0.97
CA THR A 99 12.04 -3.16 2.35
C THR A 99 12.23 -4.67 2.38
N ILE A 100 11.41 -5.43 1.66
CA ILE A 100 11.51 -6.89 1.61
C ILE A 100 12.80 -7.32 0.91
N VAL A 101 13.13 -6.72 -0.23
CA VAL A 101 14.33 -7.05 -1.00
C VAL A 101 15.59 -6.79 -0.19
N ARG A 102 15.72 -5.64 0.47
CA ARG A 102 16.85 -5.30 1.33
C ARG A 102 16.97 -6.30 2.49
N TRP A 103 15.87 -6.60 3.16
CA TRP A 103 15.86 -7.59 4.23
C TRP A 103 16.31 -8.98 3.74
N GLN A 104 15.79 -9.47 2.60
CA GLN A 104 16.18 -10.76 2.03
C GLN A 104 17.64 -10.80 1.61
N ARG A 105 18.17 -9.69 1.09
CA ARG A 105 19.61 -9.53 0.77
C ARG A 105 20.47 -9.64 2.03
N MET A 106 20.09 -8.95 3.11
CA MET A 106 20.77 -9.03 4.40
C MET A 106 20.62 -10.41 5.08
N GLU A 107 19.53 -11.15 4.80
CA GLU A 107 19.40 -12.58 5.20
C GLU A 107 20.33 -13.52 4.40
N GLY A 108 21.13 -12.99 3.49
CA GLY A 108 22.09 -13.73 2.67
C GLY A 108 21.42 -14.54 1.56
N ARG A 109 20.29 -14.10 1.02
CA ARG A 109 19.68 -14.66 -0.20
C ARG A 109 20.17 -13.89 -1.43
N GLU A 110 20.36 -14.60 -2.51
CA GLU A 110 20.41 -13.98 -3.82
C GLU A 110 19.07 -13.32 -4.10
N THR A 111 19.08 -12.05 -4.49
CA THR A 111 17.84 -11.30 -4.75
C THR A 111 17.81 -10.77 -6.18
N LEU A 112 16.69 -10.95 -6.85
CA LEU A 112 16.39 -10.30 -8.13
C LEU A 112 15.13 -9.45 -7.95
N TYR A 113 15.26 -8.14 -8.18
CA TYR A 113 14.18 -7.19 -8.21
C TYR A 113 14.08 -6.62 -9.63
N ILE A 114 13.02 -7.02 -10.37
CA ILE A 114 12.87 -6.73 -11.80
C ILE A 114 12.15 -5.40 -11.98
N PRO A 115 12.77 -4.38 -12.59
CA PRO A 115 12.11 -3.12 -12.94
C PRO A 115 11.39 -3.19 -14.27
N GLY A 116 10.48 -2.26 -14.50
CA GLY A 116 9.91 -2.06 -15.83
C GLY A 116 8.68 -1.16 -15.83
N MET A 117 8.09 -0.99 -17.00
CA MET A 117 6.94 -0.11 -17.23
C MET A 117 5.90 -0.78 -18.12
N ASP A 118 4.64 -0.38 -17.94
CA ASP A 118 3.52 -0.80 -18.77
C ASP A 118 3.20 0.28 -19.81
N HIS A 119 2.98 -0.13 -21.05
CA HIS A 119 2.56 0.76 -22.14
C HIS A 119 1.15 1.34 -21.90
N ALA A 120 0.31 0.64 -21.13
CA ALA A 120 -1.01 1.11 -20.66
C ALA A 120 -1.92 1.64 -21.78
N GLY A 121 -2.18 0.82 -22.79
CA GLY A 121 -2.89 1.13 -24.04
C GLY A 121 -3.88 2.31 -23.99
N ILE A 122 -5.09 2.11 -23.46
CA ILE A 122 -6.14 3.15 -23.40
C ILE A 122 -5.67 4.36 -22.58
N ALA A 123 -4.99 4.13 -21.45
CA ALA A 123 -4.65 5.21 -20.54
C ALA A 123 -3.61 6.15 -21.14
N THR A 124 -2.56 5.62 -21.74
CA THR A 124 -1.50 6.40 -22.38
C THR A 124 -2.01 7.09 -23.64
N GLN A 125 -2.76 6.39 -24.49
CA GLN A 125 -3.39 7.00 -25.67
C GLN A 125 -4.30 8.18 -25.28
N ASN A 126 -5.14 8.02 -24.26
CA ASN A 126 -6.02 9.09 -23.77
C ASN A 126 -5.27 10.34 -23.31
N VAL A 127 -4.14 10.16 -22.62
CA VAL A 127 -3.34 11.30 -22.12
C VAL A 127 -2.72 12.06 -23.29
N VAL A 128 -2.18 11.33 -24.28
CA VAL A 128 -1.61 11.95 -25.49
C VAL A 128 -2.70 12.64 -26.33
N GLU A 129 -3.88 12.00 -26.50
CA GLU A 129 -5.00 12.64 -27.18
C GLU A 129 -5.52 13.89 -26.45
N LYS A 130 -5.45 13.90 -25.10
CA LYS A 130 -5.81 15.09 -24.32
C LYS A 130 -4.81 16.24 -24.59
N LYS A 131 -3.52 15.93 -24.72
CA LYS A 131 -2.49 16.90 -25.12
C LYS A 131 -2.76 17.43 -26.53
N LEU A 132 -3.02 16.55 -27.51
CA LEU A 132 -3.32 16.95 -28.89
C LEU A 132 -4.57 17.84 -28.98
N ARG A 133 -5.62 17.52 -28.22
CA ARG A 133 -6.84 18.35 -28.18
C ARG A 133 -6.57 19.76 -27.63
N ALA A 134 -5.69 19.89 -26.65
CA ALA A 134 -5.25 21.20 -26.18
C ALA A 134 -4.56 22.01 -27.30
N GLU A 135 -3.93 21.32 -28.25
CA GLU A 135 -3.35 21.88 -29.49
C GLU A 135 -4.37 21.98 -30.64
N LYS A 136 -5.65 21.67 -30.40
CA LYS A 136 -6.73 21.62 -31.40
C LYS A 136 -6.48 20.61 -32.54
N LYS A 137 -5.82 19.51 -32.22
CA LYS A 137 -5.55 18.38 -33.13
C LYS A 137 -6.20 17.10 -32.62
N SER A 138 -6.48 16.17 -33.52
CA SER A 138 -6.89 14.80 -33.22
C SER A 138 -5.85 13.80 -33.74
N ARG A 139 -5.94 12.54 -33.30
CA ARG A 139 -5.11 11.45 -33.85
C ARG A 139 -5.39 11.23 -35.34
N HIS A 140 -6.63 11.44 -35.78
CA HIS A 140 -7.03 11.26 -37.18
C HIS A 140 -6.41 12.32 -38.10
N ASP A 141 -6.17 13.53 -37.58
CA ASP A 141 -5.50 14.59 -38.37
C ASP A 141 -4.00 14.27 -38.58
N LEU A 142 -3.39 13.52 -37.64
CA LEU A 142 -1.98 13.12 -37.76
C LEU A 142 -1.79 11.84 -38.59
N GLY A 143 -2.76 10.92 -38.57
CA GLY A 143 -2.58 9.56 -39.04
C GLY A 143 -1.83 8.67 -38.02
N ARG A 144 -1.91 7.33 -38.24
CA ARG A 144 -1.45 6.31 -37.26
C ARG A 144 0.06 6.44 -36.92
N ASP A 145 0.90 6.55 -37.94
CA ASP A 145 2.37 6.54 -37.74
C ASP A 145 2.86 7.77 -36.98
N ALA A 146 2.38 8.97 -37.37
CA ALA A 146 2.76 10.21 -36.68
C ALA A 146 2.21 10.28 -35.27
N PHE A 147 1.00 9.73 -35.03
CA PHE A 147 0.45 9.61 -33.70
C PHE A 147 1.29 8.66 -32.83
N LEU A 148 1.63 7.47 -33.33
CA LEU A 148 2.47 6.51 -32.60
C LEU A 148 3.83 7.11 -32.25
N LYS A 149 4.46 7.86 -33.16
CA LYS A 149 5.69 8.60 -32.88
C LYS A 149 5.52 9.54 -31.69
N THR A 150 4.42 10.29 -31.65
CA THR A 150 4.10 11.20 -30.53
C THR A 150 3.93 10.45 -29.22
N VAL A 151 3.34 9.23 -29.25
CA VAL A 151 3.21 8.39 -28.04
C VAL A 151 4.55 7.86 -27.58
N TRP A 152 5.44 7.46 -28.50
CA TRP A 152 6.80 7.05 -28.13
C TRP A 152 7.62 8.18 -27.51
N GLU A 153 7.53 9.40 -28.03
CA GLU A 153 8.15 10.60 -27.44
C GLU A 153 7.63 10.86 -26.03
N TRP A 154 6.31 10.69 -25.82
CA TRP A 154 5.69 10.76 -24.49
C TRP A 154 6.24 9.69 -23.54
N LYS A 155 6.38 8.44 -24.01
CA LYS A 155 6.95 7.32 -23.22
C LYS A 155 8.38 7.62 -22.80
N GLU A 156 9.22 8.13 -23.68
CA GLU A 156 10.60 8.48 -23.32
C GLU A 156 10.66 9.54 -22.24
N GLN A 157 9.85 10.59 -22.37
CA GLN A 157 9.80 11.68 -21.39
C GLN A 157 9.36 11.19 -20.00
N TYR A 158 8.23 10.49 -19.92
CA TYR A 158 7.64 10.12 -18.62
C TYR A 158 8.21 8.82 -18.04
N GLY A 159 8.71 7.94 -18.87
CA GLY A 159 9.46 6.76 -18.43
C GLY A 159 10.74 7.16 -17.70
N GLY A 160 11.50 8.10 -18.26
CA GLY A 160 12.68 8.66 -17.58
C GLY A 160 12.34 9.30 -16.22
N LEU A 161 11.23 10.05 -16.13
CA LEU A 161 10.77 10.65 -14.88
C LEU A 161 10.41 9.59 -13.82
N ILE A 162 9.69 8.53 -14.20
CA ILE A 162 9.31 7.43 -13.30
C ILE A 162 10.57 6.82 -12.67
N PHE A 163 11.55 6.46 -13.45
CA PHE A 163 12.79 5.87 -12.96
C PHE A 163 13.63 6.84 -12.11
N GLN A 164 13.60 8.13 -12.41
CA GLN A 164 14.19 9.14 -11.53
C GLN A 164 13.50 9.17 -10.15
N GLN A 165 12.17 9.09 -10.13
CA GLN A 165 11.40 9.04 -8.89
C GLN A 165 11.71 7.80 -8.07
N GLU A 166 11.86 6.63 -8.71
CA GLU A 166 12.23 5.37 -8.06
C GLU A 166 13.66 5.42 -7.50
N ARG A 167 14.62 5.92 -8.26
CA ARG A 167 16.00 6.15 -7.78
C ARG A 167 16.03 7.11 -6.60
N ARG A 168 15.28 8.19 -6.70
CA ARG A 168 15.20 9.18 -5.62
C ARG A 168 14.56 8.62 -4.35
N LEU A 169 13.60 7.70 -4.49
CA LEU A 169 13.01 6.95 -3.37
C LEU A 169 14.01 5.93 -2.77
N GLY A 170 15.05 5.58 -3.49
CA GLY A 170 16.07 4.62 -3.03
C GLY A 170 15.70 3.17 -3.26
N THR A 171 14.84 2.87 -4.23
CA THR A 171 14.54 1.48 -4.62
C THR A 171 15.76 0.82 -5.26
N THR A 172 15.88 -0.49 -5.13
CA THR A 172 17.05 -1.25 -5.56
C THR A 172 16.75 -2.35 -6.59
N PRO A 173 16.00 -2.04 -7.65
CA PRO A 173 15.82 -3.00 -8.73
C PRO A 173 17.10 -3.14 -9.56
N ASP A 174 17.24 -4.24 -10.24
CA ASP A 174 18.35 -4.45 -11.20
C ASP A 174 18.07 -3.69 -12.50
N TRP A 175 18.54 -2.47 -12.59
CA TRP A 175 18.34 -1.59 -13.75
C TRP A 175 18.91 -2.14 -15.06
N THR A 176 19.76 -3.14 -15.02
CA THR A 176 20.27 -3.81 -16.24
C THR A 176 19.23 -4.75 -16.87
N ARG A 177 18.16 -5.06 -16.14
CA ARG A 177 17.03 -5.89 -16.55
C ARG A 177 15.72 -5.11 -16.69
N GLU A 178 15.83 -3.84 -17.03
CA GLU A 178 14.65 -3.02 -17.33
C GLU A 178 13.81 -3.62 -18.45
N ARG A 179 12.49 -3.66 -18.27
CA ARG A 179 11.53 -4.17 -19.26
C ARG A 179 10.43 -3.17 -19.54
N PHE A 180 9.98 -3.20 -20.77
CA PHE A 180 8.81 -2.45 -21.21
C PHE A 180 7.86 -3.39 -21.94
N THR A 181 6.56 -3.34 -21.62
CA THR A 181 5.59 -4.29 -22.19
C THR A 181 5.45 -4.19 -23.73
N LEU A 182 5.98 -3.15 -24.37
CA LEU A 182 6.10 -3.02 -25.83
C LEU A 182 7.55 -3.13 -26.34
N ASP A 183 8.51 -3.62 -25.52
CA ASP A 183 9.82 -3.95 -26.08
C ASP A 183 9.72 -5.17 -27.02
N GLU A 184 10.69 -5.34 -27.91
CA GLU A 184 10.65 -6.34 -28.97
C GLU A 184 10.49 -7.77 -28.42
N GLN A 185 11.29 -8.14 -27.43
CA GLN A 185 11.26 -9.49 -26.85
C GLN A 185 9.93 -9.73 -26.09
N TYR A 186 9.46 -8.75 -25.36
CA TYR A 186 8.18 -8.86 -24.66
C TYR A 186 7.00 -8.92 -25.64
N SER A 187 7.02 -8.11 -26.69
CA SER A 187 6.02 -8.14 -27.77
C SER A 187 5.97 -9.50 -28.45
N HIS A 188 7.13 -10.10 -28.74
CA HIS A 188 7.20 -11.48 -29.28
C HIS A 188 6.51 -12.48 -28.34
N ALA A 189 6.72 -12.38 -27.03
CA ALA A 189 6.03 -13.23 -26.04
C ALA A 189 4.51 -13.04 -26.10
N VAL A 190 4.03 -11.80 -26.17
CA VAL A 190 2.58 -11.48 -26.24
C VAL A 190 1.93 -12.07 -27.48
N LEU A 191 2.54 -11.88 -28.65
CA LEU A 191 2.02 -12.41 -29.92
C LEU A 191 2.07 -13.95 -29.97
N THR A 192 3.12 -14.56 -29.40
CA THR A 192 3.23 -16.02 -29.24
C THR A 192 2.09 -16.58 -28.39
N VAL A 193 1.73 -15.90 -27.30
CA VAL A 193 0.59 -16.27 -26.45
C VAL A 193 -0.72 -16.21 -27.24
N PHE A 194 -0.95 -15.14 -28.01
CA PHE A 194 -2.16 -15.05 -28.82
C PHE A 194 -2.28 -16.22 -29.78
N LYS A 195 -1.22 -16.49 -30.53
CA LYS A 195 -1.19 -17.60 -31.51
C LYS A 195 -1.42 -18.94 -30.81
N LYS A 196 -0.73 -19.21 -29.72
CA LYS A 196 -0.86 -20.47 -28.97
C LYS A 196 -2.29 -20.69 -28.48
N LEU A 197 -2.90 -19.68 -27.83
CA LEU A 197 -4.28 -19.78 -27.36
C LEU A 197 -5.30 -19.91 -28.51
N TYR A 198 -5.03 -19.28 -29.66
CA TYR A 198 -5.85 -19.45 -30.86
C TYR A 198 -5.75 -20.88 -31.41
N ASP A 199 -4.55 -21.41 -31.56
CA ASP A 199 -4.32 -22.77 -32.03
C ASP A 199 -4.95 -23.84 -31.08
N GLU A 200 -5.03 -23.56 -29.79
CA GLU A 200 -5.70 -24.35 -28.78
C GLU A 200 -7.24 -24.15 -28.76
N GLY A 201 -7.78 -23.27 -29.59
CA GLY A 201 -9.22 -22.96 -29.66
C GLY A 201 -9.75 -22.19 -28.45
N LEU A 202 -8.85 -21.58 -27.66
CA LEU A 202 -9.19 -20.72 -26.51
C LEU A 202 -9.40 -19.26 -26.90
N ILE A 203 -8.85 -18.82 -28.02
CA ILE A 203 -9.17 -17.50 -28.62
C ILE A 203 -10.14 -17.71 -29.77
N TYR A 204 -11.17 -16.86 -29.85
CA TYR A 204 -12.14 -16.85 -30.93
C TYR A 204 -12.61 -15.44 -31.24
N ARG A 205 -13.08 -15.25 -32.47
CA ARG A 205 -13.75 -14.01 -32.89
C ARG A 205 -15.26 -14.19 -32.84
N GLY A 206 -15.96 -13.27 -32.22
CA GLY A 206 -17.40 -13.35 -32.04
C GLY A 206 -18.08 -12.01 -32.05
N ARG A 207 -19.36 -12.02 -32.47
CA ARG A 207 -20.23 -10.84 -32.41
C ARG A 207 -21.02 -10.89 -31.12
N TYR A 208 -20.69 -9.94 -30.20
CA TYR A 208 -21.29 -9.87 -28.86
C TYR A 208 -21.57 -8.44 -28.45
N ILE A 209 -22.47 -8.28 -27.49
CA ILE A 209 -22.63 -7.02 -26.76
C ILE A 209 -21.39 -6.81 -25.88
N VAL A 210 -20.72 -5.69 -26.10
CA VAL A 210 -19.56 -5.23 -25.31
C VAL A 210 -19.87 -3.87 -24.68
N ASN A 211 -19.16 -3.55 -23.62
CA ASN A 211 -19.15 -2.21 -23.06
C ASN A 211 -18.35 -1.30 -24.00
N TRP A 212 -19.01 -0.38 -24.68
CA TRP A 212 -18.40 0.52 -25.65
C TRP A 212 -18.27 1.93 -25.07
N CYS A 213 -17.11 2.53 -25.19
CA CYS A 213 -16.92 3.94 -24.85
C CYS A 213 -16.98 4.80 -26.12
N PRO A 214 -18.04 5.60 -26.35
CA PRO A 214 -18.18 6.41 -27.58
C PRO A 214 -17.08 7.47 -27.73
N ARG A 215 -16.53 7.96 -26.63
CA ARG A 215 -15.45 8.95 -26.62
C ARG A 215 -14.08 8.35 -26.96
N CYS A 216 -13.77 7.21 -26.35
CA CYS A 216 -12.51 6.50 -26.62
C CYS A 216 -12.60 5.69 -27.92
N ARG A 217 -13.81 5.44 -28.42
CA ARG A 217 -14.13 4.62 -29.59
C ARG A 217 -13.51 3.22 -29.50
N THR A 218 -13.75 2.57 -28.37
CA THR A 218 -13.20 1.23 -28.11
C THR A 218 -14.07 0.45 -27.13
N ALA A 219 -14.01 -0.88 -27.27
CA ALA A 219 -14.54 -1.81 -26.29
C ALA A 219 -13.78 -1.73 -24.97
N LEU A 220 -14.47 -1.99 -23.87
CA LEU A 220 -13.96 -2.06 -22.50
C LEU A 220 -14.30 -3.43 -21.91
N SER A 221 -13.44 -3.95 -21.02
CA SER A 221 -13.80 -5.08 -20.19
C SER A 221 -14.77 -4.67 -19.07
N ASP A 222 -15.46 -5.64 -18.44
CA ASP A 222 -16.41 -5.36 -17.36
C ASP A 222 -15.73 -4.62 -16.19
N GLU A 223 -14.47 -4.96 -15.89
CA GLU A 223 -13.69 -4.33 -14.83
C GLU A 223 -13.26 -2.88 -15.14
N GLU A 224 -13.28 -2.46 -16.41
CA GLU A 224 -12.98 -1.09 -16.84
C GLU A 224 -14.21 -0.15 -16.79
N VAL A 225 -15.35 -0.66 -16.32
CA VAL A 225 -16.60 0.10 -16.18
C VAL A 225 -16.84 0.43 -14.71
N GLU A 226 -16.95 1.72 -14.41
CA GLU A 226 -17.32 2.21 -13.09
C GLU A 226 -18.83 2.49 -13.04
N MET A 227 -19.52 1.80 -12.11
CA MET A 227 -20.95 2.02 -11.90
C MET A 227 -21.17 3.24 -11.02
N VAL A 228 -21.85 4.23 -11.56
CA VAL A 228 -22.18 5.50 -10.88
C VAL A 228 -23.67 5.56 -10.64
N GLU A 229 -24.07 5.74 -9.39
CA GLU A 229 -25.48 5.95 -9.04
C GLU A 229 -25.94 7.30 -9.56
N THR A 230 -26.99 7.28 -10.41
CA THR A 230 -27.47 8.44 -11.15
C THR A 230 -28.98 8.62 -10.93
N ASP A 231 -29.39 9.86 -10.67
CA ASP A 231 -30.80 10.23 -10.62
C ASP A 231 -31.33 10.33 -12.06
N GLY A 232 -32.14 9.38 -12.45
CA GLY A 232 -32.73 9.29 -13.78
C GLY A 232 -34.25 9.15 -13.74
N HIS A 233 -34.81 8.61 -14.79
CA HIS A 233 -36.22 8.40 -14.93
C HIS A 233 -36.53 7.00 -15.47
N LEU A 234 -37.71 6.52 -15.18
CA LEU A 234 -38.32 5.34 -15.79
C LEU A 234 -39.51 5.80 -16.62
N TRP A 235 -39.42 5.60 -17.93
CA TRP A 235 -40.44 5.98 -18.86
C TRP A 235 -41.35 4.79 -19.18
N HIS A 236 -42.67 4.94 -18.94
CA HIS A 236 -43.68 3.93 -19.23
C HIS A 236 -44.28 4.24 -20.60
N ILE A 237 -44.12 3.31 -21.56
CA ILE A 237 -44.46 3.51 -22.96
C ILE A 237 -45.48 2.44 -23.37
N LYS A 238 -46.56 2.86 -24.00
CA LYS A 238 -47.60 2.00 -24.54
C LYS A 238 -47.20 1.44 -25.91
N TYR A 239 -47.15 0.12 -26.03
CA TYR A 239 -46.97 -0.60 -27.28
C TYR A 239 -48.32 -1.16 -27.72
N PRO A 240 -49.00 -0.58 -28.72
CA PRO A 240 -50.28 -1.07 -29.20
C PRO A 240 -50.21 -2.53 -29.64
N LEU A 241 -51.27 -3.28 -29.39
CA LEU A 241 -51.36 -4.64 -29.89
C LEU A 241 -51.75 -4.63 -31.37
N LYS A 242 -51.16 -5.51 -32.19
CA LYS A 242 -51.53 -5.67 -33.57
C LYS A 242 -52.91 -6.32 -33.68
N ASP A 243 -53.75 -5.88 -34.62
CA ASP A 243 -55.01 -6.48 -34.98
C ASP A 243 -56.09 -6.60 -33.86
N ARG A 244 -55.91 -5.84 -32.76
CA ARG A 244 -56.87 -5.77 -31.65
C ARG A 244 -56.71 -4.48 -30.84
N GLU A 245 -57.76 -4.14 -30.13
CA GLU A 245 -57.68 -3.02 -29.18
C GLU A 245 -56.80 -3.36 -27.96
N GLY A 246 -56.13 -2.35 -27.44
CA GLY A 246 -55.29 -2.45 -26.25
C GLY A 246 -53.81 -2.24 -26.53
N HIS A 247 -53.02 -2.29 -25.46
CA HIS A 247 -51.55 -2.10 -25.51
C HIS A 247 -50.88 -2.87 -24.40
N LEU A 248 -49.59 -3.12 -24.58
CA LEU A 248 -48.66 -3.50 -23.50
C LEU A 248 -47.94 -2.25 -23.06
N THR A 249 -47.76 -2.07 -21.74
CA THR A 249 -46.92 -0.99 -21.23
C THR A 249 -45.58 -1.55 -20.84
N VAL A 250 -44.51 -1.03 -21.44
CA VAL A 250 -43.13 -1.35 -21.09
C VAL A 250 -42.53 -0.17 -20.34
N ALA A 251 -41.58 -0.44 -19.44
CA ALA A 251 -40.87 0.59 -18.70
C ALA A 251 -39.37 0.52 -18.99
N THR A 252 -38.77 1.67 -19.29
CA THR A 252 -37.33 1.74 -19.65
C THR A 252 -36.65 2.99 -19.08
N THR A 253 -35.38 2.83 -18.75
CA THR A 253 -34.49 3.96 -18.44
C THR A 253 -33.77 4.53 -19.65
N ARG A 254 -33.96 3.88 -20.85
CA ARG A 254 -33.26 4.21 -22.10
C ARG A 254 -34.22 4.28 -23.29
N PRO A 255 -35.10 5.31 -23.37
CA PRO A 255 -36.07 5.44 -24.47
C PRO A 255 -35.42 5.51 -25.84
N GLU A 256 -34.19 6.03 -25.96
CA GLU A 256 -33.48 6.13 -27.25
C GLU A 256 -33.19 4.78 -27.88
N THR A 257 -33.05 3.73 -27.12
CA THR A 257 -32.77 2.38 -27.65
C THR A 257 -34.02 1.67 -28.12
N MET A 258 -35.23 2.13 -27.74
CA MET A 258 -36.48 1.50 -28.13
C MET A 258 -36.66 1.38 -29.65
N LEU A 259 -36.07 2.27 -30.42
CA LEU A 259 -36.13 2.24 -31.87
C LEU A 259 -35.54 0.94 -32.47
N GLY A 260 -34.70 0.25 -31.71
CA GLY A 260 -34.09 -1.03 -32.03
C GLY A 260 -34.80 -2.24 -31.41
N ASP A 261 -35.97 -2.06 -30.76
CA ASP A 261 -36.70 -3.16 -30.17
C ASP A 261 -37.15 -4.17 -31.21
N THR A 262 -36.99 -5.45 -30.92
CA THR A 262 -37.35 -6.57 -31.78
C THR A 262 -38.26 -7.57 -31.11
N GLY A 263 -38.65 -7.34 -29.87
CA GLY A 263 -39.62 -8.14 -29.14
C GLY A 263 -40.06 -7.48 -27.83
N VAL A 264 -41.10 -8.02 -27.24
CA VAL A 264 -41.52 -7.76 -25.86
C VAL A 264 -41.52 -9.08 -25.11
N ALA A 265 -40.75 -9.17 -24.02
CA ALA A 265 -40.71 -10.35 -23.18
C ALA A 265 -41.67 -10.20 -22.00
N VAL A 266 -42.37 -11.27 -21.66
CA VAL A 266 -43.27 -11.38 -20.51
C VAL A 266 -42.98 -12.67 -19.75
N SER A 267 -43.25 -12.70 -18.45
CA SER A 267 -43.06 -13.93 -17.67
C SER A 267 -44.09 -14.97 -18.09
N PRO A 268 -43.71 -16.26 -18.33
CA PRO A 268 -44.64 -17.32 -18.62
C PRO A 268 -45.60 -17.62 -17.45
N LYS A 269 -45.26 -17.10 -16.24
CA LYS A 269 -46.05 -17.29 -15.01
C LYS A 269 -47.00 -16.11 -14.73
N ASP A 270 -46.98 -15.06 -15.56
CA ASP A 270 -47.81 -13.89 -15.35
C ASP A 270 -49.17 -13.99 -16.08
N PRO A 271 -50.28 -14.19 -15.33
CA PRO A 271 -51.61 -14.38 -15.95
C PRO A 271 -52.09 -13.19 -16.74
N ARG A 272 -51.51 -11.98 -16.54
CA ARG A 272 -51.89 -10.77 -17.29
C ARG A 272 -51.53 -10.88 -18.78
N TYR A 273 -50.50 -11.64 -19.11
CA TYR A 273 -49.87 -11.63 -20.44
C TYR A 273 -49.84 -13.01 -21.11
N THR A 274 -50.21 -14.10 -20.41
CA THR A 274 -50.21 -15.46 -21.00
C THR A 274 -51.00 -15.59 -22.28
N GLY A 275 -52.13 -14.89 -22.38
CA GLY A 275 -52.96 -14.88 -23.59
C GLY A 275 -52.42 -14.01 -24.73
N LEU A 276 -51.31 -13.28 -24.54
CA LEU A 276 -50.68 -12.41 -25.54
C LEU A 276 -49.42 -13.04 -26.12
N VAL A 277 -48.88 -14.11 -25.51
CA VAL A 277 -47.68 -14.80 -26.01
C VAL A 277 -47.92 -15.32 -27.41
N GLY A 278 -47.00 -15.07 -28.34
CA GLY A 278 -47.08 -15.43 -29.73
C GLY A 278 -47.86 -14.44 -30.59
N GLN A 279 -48.47 -13.39 -30.00
CA GLN A 279 -49.05 -12.24 -30.72
C GLN A 279 -47.98 -11.18 -30.98
N PHE A 280 -48.38 -10.08 -31.67
CA PHE A 280 -47.48 -9.01 -32.02
C PHE A 280 -47.93 -7.68 -31.37
N ALA A 281 -46.96 -6.92 -30.94
CA ALA A 281 -47.10 -5.50 -30.60
C ALA A 281 -46.55 -4.64 -31.75
N VAL A 282 -47.01 -3.38 -31.82
CA VAL A 282 -46.53 -2.41 -32.81
C VAL A 282 -45.63 -1.42 -32.08
N LEU A 283 -44.38 -1.39 -32.45
CA LEU A 283 -43.40 -0.45 -31.89
C LEU A 283 -43.79 0.98 -32.26
N PRO A 284 -44.02 1.87 -31.29
CA PRO A 284 -44.32 3.27 -31.53
C PRO A 284 -43.24 3.98 -32.36
N LEU A 285 -43.60 5.04 -33.06
CA LEU A 285 -42.78 5.89 -33.94
C LEU A 285 -42.26 5.15 -35.17
N VAL A 286 -41.71 3.96 -35.04
CA VAL A 286 -41.10 3.17 -36.14
C VAL A 286 -42.16 2.30 -36.86
N ARG A 287 -43.28 2.00 -36.19
CA ARG A 287 -44.38 1.14 -36.71
C ARG A 287 -43.95 -0.29 -37.07
N ARG A 288 -42.89 -0.80 -36.45
CA ARG A 288 -42.44 -2.20 -36.63
C ARG A 288 -43.32 -3.12 -35.82
N GLU A 289 -43.69 -4.26 -36.40
CA GLU A 289 -44.34 -5.36 -35.71
C GLU A 289 -43.29 -6.19 -34.99
N ILE A 290 -43.44 -6.38 -33.68
CA ILE A 290 -42.51 -7.13 -32.83
C ILE A 290 -43.27 -8.21 -32.05
N PRO A 291 -42.75 -9.46 -31.96
CA PRO A 291 -43.43 -10.54 -31.28
C PRO A 291 -43.41 -10.36 -29.76
N ILE A 292 -44.43 -10.90 -29.10
CA ILE A 292 -44.52 -11.03 -27.65
C ILE A 292 -44.06 -12.44 -27.30
N VAL A 293 -42.95 -12.56 -26.56
CA VAL A 293 -42.30 -13.82 -26.19
C VAL A 293 -42.37 -14.09 -24.69
N ALA A 294 -42.48 -15.37 -24.31
CA ALA A 294 -42.42 -15.76 -22.90
C ALA A 294 -40.97 -16.09 -22.50
N ASP A 295 -40.45 -15.41 -21.47
CA ASP A 295 -39.09 -15.65 -20.98
C ASP A 295 -39.03 -15.55 -19.45
N ASP A 296 -38.37 -16.56 -18.81
CA ASP A 296 -38.23 -16.64 -17.35
C ASP A 296 -37.32 -15.52 -16.76
N MET A 297 -36.59 -14.75 -17.58
CA MET A 297 -35.83 -13.59 -17.14
C MET A 297 -36.71 -12.45 -16.61
N VAL A 298 -38.00 -12.42 -16.99
CA VAL A 298 -38.91 -11.35 -16.61
C VAL A 298 -39.48 -11.60 -15.21
N ASP A 299 -39.18 -10.69 -14.29
CA ASP A 299 -39.83 -10.67 -12.97
C ASP A 299 -41.25 -10.04 -13.10
N PRO A 300 -42.34 -10.81 -12.88
CA PRO A 300 -43.71 -10.28 -13.02
C PRO A 300 -44.08 -9.23 -11.97
N LYS A 301 -43.25 -9.06 -10.93
CA LYS A 301 -43.44 -8.05 -9.86
C LYS A 301 -42.66 -6.77 -10.07
N PHE A 302 -41.73 -6.76 -11.02
CA PHE A 302 -40.91 -5.56 -11.30
C PHE A 302 -41.52 -4.76 -12.46
N GLY A 303 -41.66 -3.45 -12.26
CA GLY A 303 -42.20 -2.54 -13.26
C GLY A 303 -43.60 -2.94 -13.72
N THR A 304 -43.79 -3.04 -15.03
CA THR A 304 -45.05 -3.48 -15.63
C THR A 304 -45.21 -4.99 -15.79
N GLY A 305 -44.14 -5.77 -15.60
CA GLY A 305 -44.09 -7.19 -15.90
C GLY A 305 -43.97 -7.52 -17.40
N ALA A 306 -43.85 -6.51 -18.25
CA ALA A 306 -43.51 -6.60 -19.67
C ALA A 306 -42.22 -5.82 -19.94
N VAL A 307 -41.22 -6.45 -20.53
CA VAL A 307 -39.91 -5.88 -20.82
C VAL A 307 -39.69 -5.77 -22.31
N LYS A 308 -39.35 -4.58 -22.81
CA LYS A 308 -38.89 -4.41 -24.18
C LYS A 308 -37.62 -5.17 -24.42
N VAL A 309 -37.41 -5.75 -25.55
CA VAL A 309 -36.19 -6.52 -25.88
C VAL A 309 -35.48 -5.83 -27.04
N THR A 310 -34.29 -5.28 -26.72
CA THR A 310 -33.39 -4.62 -27.66
C THR A 310 -32.05 -5.37 -27.74
N PRO A 311 -31.96 -6.48 -28.49
CA PRO A 311 -30.79 -7.37 -28.45
C PRO A 311 -29.46 -6.71 -28.77
N ALA A 312 -29.45 -5.59 -29.52
CA ALA A 312 -28.24 -4.88 -29.88
C ALA A 312 -27.74 -3.84 -28.86
N HIS A 313 -28.54 -3.54 -27.79
CA HIS A 313 -28.25 -2.43 -26.86
C HIS A 313 -28.41 -2.78 -25.35
N ASP A 314 -28.66 -4.06 -25.03
CA ASP A 314 -28.67 -4.54 -23.64
C ASP A 314 -28.16 -5.98 -23.56
N PRO A 315 -27.27 -6.32 -22.62
CA PRO A 315 -26.69 -7.67 -22.50
C PRO A 315 -27.72 -8.76 -22.17
N ASN A 316 -28.75 -8.45 -21.37
CA ASN A 316 -29.80 -9.42 -21.02
C ASN A 316 -30.75 -9.60 -22.21
N ASP A 317 -31.09 -8.51 -22.87
CA ASP A 317 -31.92 -8.53 -24.09
C ASP A 317 -31.23 -9.30 -25.22
N PHE A 318 -29.90 -9.20 -25.33
CA PHE A 318 -29.11 -9.97 -26.29
C PHE A 318 -29.27 -11.48 -26.06
N GLN A 319 -29.18 -11.94 -24.80
CA GLN A 319 -29.38 -13.36 -24.47
C GLN A 319 -30.82 -13.80 -24.75
N THR A 320 -31.79 -12.96 -24.40
CA THR A 320 -33.21 -13.20 -24.72
C THR A 320 -33.44 -13.25 -26.22
N GLY A 321 -32.87 -12.32 -26.95
CA GLY A 321 -32.95 -12.30 -28.41
C GLY A 321 -32.40 -13.58 -29.05
N ARG A 322 -31.27 -14.08 -28.58
CA ARG A 322 -30.70 -15.36 -29.04
C ARG A 322 -31.56 -16.56 -28.73
N ARG A 323 -32.17 -16.64 -27.54
CA ARG A 323 -33.08 -17.73 -27.18
C ARG A 323 -34.32 -17.79 -28.05
N HIS A 324 -34.81 -16.63 -28.45
CA HIS A 324 -36.07 -16.49 -29.21
C HIS A 324 -35.86 -16.18 -30.69
N GLY A 325 -34.60 -16.13 -31.20
CA GLY A 325 -34.30 -15.84 -32.60
C GLY A 325 -34.71 -14.43 -33.04
N LEU A 326 -34.66 -13.44 -32.12
CA LEU A 326 -35.04 -12.05 -32.43
C LEU A 326 -33.92 -11.35 -33.21
N PRO A 327 -34.26 -10.46 -34.17
CA PRO A 327 -33.29 -9.69 -34.92
C PRO A 327 -32.47 -8.74 -34.02
N GLU A 328 -31.19 -8.52 -34.38
CA GLU A 328 -30.28 -7.61 -33.69
C GLU A 328 -30.19 -6.29 -34.49
N ILE A 329 -30.95 -5.27 -34.08
CA ILE A 329 -31.01 -3.96 -34.77
C ILE A 329 -30.19 -2.94 -33.98
N VAL A 330 -29.06 -2.53 -34.53
CA VAL A 330 -28.17 -1.47 -33.97
C VAL A 330 -28.74 -0.11 -34.40
N VAL A 331 -29.06 0.77 -33.43
CA VAL A 331 -29.62 2.13 -33.71
C VAL A 331 -28.65 3.26 -33.43
N MET A 332 -27.42 2.96 -33.01
CA MET A 332 -26.36 3.94 -32.75
C MET A 332 -25.10 3.57 -33.49
N ASP A 333 -24.27 4.55 -33.82
CA ASP A 333 -22.92 4.36 -34.33
C ASP A 333 -21.90 4.31 -33.22
N GLU A 334 -20.60 4.19 -33.56
CA GLU A 334 -19.47 4.12 -32.63
C GLU A 334 -19.26 5.41 -31.83
N ASP A 335 -19.78 6.55 -32.28
CA ASP A 335 -19.75 7.84 -31.58
C ASP A 335 -20.91 8.02 -30.60
N GLY A 336 -21.83 7.04 -30.54
CA GLY A 336 -23.08 7.12 -29.77
C GLY A 336 -24.10 8.06 -30.37
N LYS A 337 -24.02 8.31 -31.67
CA LYS A 337 -25.04 9.02 -32.45
C LYS A 337 -26.02 8.04 -33.09
N MET A 338 -27.25 8.47 -33.21
CA MET A 338 -28.28 7.67 -33.83
C MET A 338 -27.94 7.45 -35.30
N ASN A 339 -28.00 6.20 -35.78
CA ASN A 339 -27.73 5.82 -37.17
C ASN A 339 -29.00 5.77 -38.05
N ASP A 340 -28.88 5.28 -39.29
CA ASP A 340 -29.98 5.20 -40.26
C ASP A 340 -31.19 4.40 -39.76
N ALA A 341 -30.98 3.36 -38.91
CA ALA A 341 -32.06 2.55 -38.36
C ALA A 341 -32.93 3.31 -37.33
N ALA A 342 -32.47 4.46 -36.87
CA ALA A 342 -33.20 5.33 -35.96
C ALA A 342 -34.18 6.28 -36.70
N GLY A 343 -34.26 6.24 -38.04
CA GLY A 343 -35.20 7.03 -38.86
C GLY A 343 -35.02 8.53 -38.64
N ASP A 344 -36.13 9.23 -38.27
CA ASP A 344 -36.18 10.69 -38.10
C ASP A 344 -35.17 11.22 -37.01
N PHE A 345 -34.62 10.36 -36.20
CA PHE A 345 -33.67 10.73 -35.14
C PHE A 345 -32.20 10.54 -35.55
N ARG A 346 -31.94 10.19 -36.80
CA ARG A 346 -30.59 9.98 -37.34
C ARG A 346 -29.69 11.19 -37.13
N GLY A 347 -28.41 10.94 -36.75
CA GLY A 347 -27.36 11.94 -36.55
C GLY A 347 -27.41 12.69 -35.23
N LEU A 348 -28.46 12.51 -34.43
CA LEU A 348 -28.54 13.10 -33.09
C LEU A 348 -27.64 12.35 -32.10
N ASP A 349 -27.08 13.11 -31.18
CA ASP A 349 -26.48 12.49 -29.99
C ASP A 349 -27.53 11.71 -29.21
N ARG A 350 -27.15 10.55 -28.62
CA ARG A 350 -28.09 9.66 -27.92
C ARG A 350 -28.90 10.32 -26.82
N PHE A 351 -28.37 11.30 -26.13
CA PHE A 351 -29.10 12.01 -25.06
C PHE A 351 -30.06 13.06 -25.64
N GLU A 352 -29.65 13.71 -26.70
CA GLU A 352 -30.55 14.59 -27.46
C GLU A 352 -31.68 13.77 -28.10
N ALA A 353 -31.38 12.63 -28.70
CA ALA A 353 -32.36 11.70 -29.24
C ALA A 353 -33.34 11.23 -28.17
N ARG A 354 -32.84 10.85 -26.96
CA ARG A 354 -33.71 10.52 -25.82
C ARG A 354 -34.74 11.58 -25.54
N THR A 355 -34.33 12.86 -25.47
CA THR A 355 -35.24 13.99 -25.21
C THR A 355 -36.29 14.14 -26.31
N ARG A 356 -35.86 14.05 -27.58
CA ARG A 356 -36.78 14.20 -28.72
C ARG A 356 -37.72 13.00 -28.87
N ILE A 357 -37.26 11.78 -28.62
CA ILE A 357 -38.10 10.56 -28.64
C ILE A 357 -39.16 10.62 -27.55
N VAL A 358 -38.83 11.04 -26.34
CA VAL A 358 -39.79 11.19 -25.24
C VAL A 358 -40.88 12.23 -25.62
N ALA A 359 -40.51 13.37 -26.21
CA ALA A 359 -41.45 14.36 -26.68
C ALA A 359 -42.36 13.79 -27.78
N ALA A 360 -41.81 13.12 -28.79
CA ALA A 360 -42.59 12.49 -29.85
C ALA A 360 -43.56 11.41 -29.34
N LEU A 361 -43.17 10.61 -28.33
CA LEU A 361 -44.04 9.63 -27.68
C LEU A 361 -45.17 10.28 -26.91
N GLN A 362 -44.90 11.42 -26.27
CA GLN A 362 -45.90 12.20 -25.56
C GLN A 362 -46.93 12.80 -26.54
N ASP A 363 -46.45 13.45 -27.62
CA ASP A 363 -47.32 14.08 -28.65
C ASP A 363 -48.18 13.03 -29.36
N ALA A 364 -47.66 11.83 -29.57
CA ALA A 364 -48.40 10.73 -30.19
C ALA A 364 -49.28 9.92 -29.19
N GLY A 365 -49.30 10.28 -27.89
CA GLY A 365 -50.10 9.62 -26.85
C GLY A 365 -49.61 8.25 -26.36
N TYR A 366 -48.37 7.88 -26.72
CA TYR A 366 -47.76 6.62 -26.32
C TYR A 366 -47.04 6.71 -24.97
N LEU A 367 -46.66 7.87 -24.46
CA LEU A 367 -46.08 8.05 -23.14
C LEU A 367 -47.19 8.00 -22.09
N GLU A 368 -47.17 6.99 -21.22
CA GLU A 368 -48.18 6.82 -20.18
C GLU A 368 -47.81 7.55 -18.90
N LYS A 369 -46.53 7.40 -18.47
CA LYS A 369 -46.06 7.93 -17.19
C LYS A 369 -44.55 8.11 -17.21
N VAL A 370 -44.06 9.05 -16.41
CA VAL A 370 -42.62 9.23 -16.13
C VAL A 370 -42.41 9.21 -14.62
N GLU A 371 -41.55 8.33 -14.14
CA GLU A 371 -41.22 8.20 -12.70
C GLU A 371 -39.76 8.56 -12.45
N PRO A 372 -39.41 9.30 -11.42
CA PRO A 372 -38.05 9.41 -10.95
C PRO A 372 -37.51 8.00 -10.58
N HIS A 373 -36.34 7.65 -11.09
CA HIS A 373 -35.75 6.36 -10.86
C HIS A 373 -34.24 6.47 -10.72
N ARG A 374 -33.75 6.10 -9.53
CA ARG A 374 -32.33 6.10 -9.21
C ARG A 374 -31.73 4.75 -9.60
N HIS A 375 -30.70 4.76 -10.43
CA HIS A 375 -30.10 3.53 -10.94
C HIS A 375 -28.60 3.71 -11.22
N ASN A 376 -27.89 2.60 -11.33
CA ASN A 376 -26.48 2.59 -11.67
C ASN A 376 -26.27 2.71 -13.17
N VAL A 377 -25.42 3.65 -13.58
CA VAL A 377 -25.01 3.87 -14.97
C VAL A 377 -23.53 3.59 -15.12
N GLY A 378 -23.14 2.79 -16.11
CA GLY A 378 -21.76 2.47 -16.40
C GLY A 378 -21.00 3.65 -17.00
N HIS A 379 -19.84 3.97 -16.44
CA HIS A 379 -18.93 4.99 -16.93
C HIS A 379 -17.58 4.38 -17.29
N CYS A 380 -16.94 4.90 -18.31
CA CYS A 380 -15.59 4.53 -18.67
C CYS A 380 -14.61 4.98 -17.60
N SER A 381 -13.86 4.07 -16.99
CA SER A 381 -12.89 4.35 -15.92
C SER A 381 -11.74 5.29 -16.37
N ARG A 382 -11.57 5.50 -17.66
CA ARG A 382 -10.50 6.34 -18.24
C ARG A 382 -10.90 7.75 -18.59
N CYS A 383 -12.12 7.94 -19.11
CA CYS A 383 -12.59 9.24 -19.59
C CYS A 383 -13.87 9.71 -18.92
N ASN A 384 -14.46 8.92 -18.04
CA ASN A 384 -15.71 9.18 -17.31
C ASN A 384 -16.95 9.41 -18.22
N THR A 385 -16.90 8.98 -19.48
CA THR A 385 -18.05 9.04 -20.39
C THR A 385 -18.98 7.87 -20.10
N VAL A 386 -20.29 8.09 -20.12
CA VAL A 386 -21.29 7.02 -20.07
C VAL A 386 -21.05 6.05 -21.21
N ILE A 387 -20.91 4.77 -20.88
CA ILE A 387 -20.71 3.70 -21.86
C ILE A 387 -22.01 3.29 -22.53
N GLU A 388 -21.90 2.63 -23.68
CA GLU A 388 -23.02 2.03 -24.39
C GLU A 388 -22.82 0.51 -24.48
N PRO A 389 -23.80 -0.32 -24.09
CA PRO A 389 -23.83 -1.70 -24.55
C PRO A 389 -23.97 -1.71 -26.07
N TYR A 390 -22.99 -2.22 -26.78
CA TYR A 390 -22.84 -2.11 -28.22
C TYR A 390 -22.52 -3.44 -28.87
N LEU A 391 -23.21 -3.82 -29.90
CA LEU A 391 -23.01 -5.08 -30.60
C LEU A 391 -21.88 -4.95 -31.63
N SER A 392 -20.76 -5.63 -31.38
CA SER A 392 -19.56 -5.55 -32.20
C SER A 392 -18.88 -6.89 -32.41
N TRP A 393 -18.09 -7.01 -33.48
CA TRP A 393 -17.16 -8.11 -33.70
C TRP A 393 -15.89 -7.88 -32.89
N GLN A 394 -15.58 -8.80 -31.95
CA GLN A 394 -14.45 -8.67 -31.06
C GLN A 394 -13.72 -10.01 -30.93
N TRP A 395 -12.48 -9.96 -30.44
CA TRP A 395 -11.69 -11.13 -30.07
C TRP A 395 -11.86 -11.43 -28.58
N PHE A 396 -12.06 -12.70 -28.25
CA PHE A 396 -12.32 -13.17 -26.90
C PHE A 396 -11.41 -14.32 -26.51
N VAL A 397 -11.08 -14.41 -25.21
CA VAL A 397 -10.45 -15.57 -24.57
C VAL A 397 -11.50 -16.33 -23.77
N LYS A 398 -11.59 -17.65 -23.96
CA LYS A 398 -12.38 -18.55 -23.11
C LYS A 398 -11.70 -18.67 -21.76
N MET A 399 -12.26 -18.04 -20.73
CA MET A 399 -11.59 -17.90 -19.44
C MET A 399 -11.82 -19.10 -18.50
N ALA A 400 -12.95 -19.79 -18.59
CA ALA A 400 -13.27 -20.88 -17.66
C ALA A 400 -12.22 -22.00 -17.61
N PRO A 401 -11.64 -22.49 -18.74
CA PRO A 401 -10.59 -23.49 -18.72
C PRO A 401 -9.30 -23.00 -18.05
N LEU A 402 -8.95 -21.73 -18.22
CA LEU A 402 -7.77 -21.09 -17.62
C LEU A 402 -7.97 -20.84 -16.12
N ALA A 403 -9.18 -20.54 -15.69
CA ALA A 403 -9.50 -20.24 -14.31
C ALA A 403 -9.49 -21.51 -13.41
N ALA A 404 -9.83 -22.67 -13.93
CA ALA A 404 -9.96 -23.89 -13.14
C ALA A 404 -8.68 -24.28 -12.36
N PRO A 405 -7.47 -24.30 -12.95
CA PRO A 405 -6.23 -24.56 -12.22
C PRO A 405 -5.92 -23.47 -11.17
N ALA A 406 -6.25 -22.22 -11.46
CA ALA A 406 -6.01 -21.08 -10.56
C ALA A 406 -6.92 -21.14 -9.31
N ILE A 407 -8.19 -21.53 -9.48
CA ILE A 407 -9.13 -21.79 -8.39
C ILE A 407 -8.59 -22.89 -7.48
N GLU A 408 -8.18 -24.02 -8.07
CA GLU A 408 -7.66 -25.15 -7.32
C GLU A 408 -6.39 -24.81 -6.55
N ALA A 409 -5.48 -24.08 -7.17
CA ALA A 409 -4.24 -23.59 -6.53
C ALA A 409 -4.52 -22.75 -5.28
N ALA A 410 -5.48 -21.84 -5.37
CA ALA A 410 -5.88 -21.02 -4.22
C ALA A 410 -6.59 -21.86 -3.13
N LYS A 411 -7.47 -22.79 -3.51
CA LYS A 411 -8.13 -23.70 -2.56
C LYS A 411 -7.12 -24.55 -1.82
N LYS A 412 -6.13 -25.12 -2.51
CA LYS A 412 -5.04 -25.94 -1.94
C LYS A 412 -3.94 -25.13 -1.24
N GLY A 413 -4.01 -23.82 -1.24
CA GLY A 413 -3.02 -22.96 -0.59
C GLY A 413 -1.64 -22.91 -1.27
N LYS A 414 -1.56 -23.26 -2.55
CA LYS A 414 -0.35 -23.13 -3.38
C LYS A 414 0.01 -21.65 -3.59
N VAL A 415 -1.00 -20.81 -3.70
CA VAL A 415 -0.86 -19.33 -3.69
C VAL A 415 -1.56 -18.79 -2.44
N LYS A 416 -0.83 -18.09 -1.60
CA LYS A 416 -1.34 -17.48 -0.36
C LYS A 416 -1.50 -15.97 -0.52
N MET A 417 -2.62 -15.44 -0.09
CA MET A 417 -2.96 -14.02 -0.18
C MET A 417 -2.91 -13.34 1.19
N PHE A 418 -2.31 -12.19 1.26
CA PHE A 418 -2.18 -11.38 2.48
C PHE A 418 -2.72 -9.96 2.24
N PRO A 419 -3.73 -9.50 3.04
CA PRO A 419 -4.51 -10.24 4.04
C PRO A 419 -5.37 -11.37 3.46
N ALA A 420 -5.62 -12.40 4.28
CA ALA A 420 -6.32 -13.62 3.85
C ALA A 420 -7.76 -13.40 3.34
N ARG A 421 -8.41 -12.28 3.69
CA ARG A 421 -9.76 -11.91 3.22
C ARG A 421 -9.88 -11.87 1.69
N TRP A 422 -8.80 -11.49 1.00
CA TRP A 422 -8.78 -11.39 -0.46
C TRP A 422 -8.90 -12.72 -1.17
N LYS A 423 -8.60 -13.84 -0.51
CA LYS A 423 -8.82 -15.16 -1.08
C LYS A 423 -10.29 -15.42 -1.41
N LYS A 424 -11.23 -14.96 -0.55
CA LYS A 424 -12.68 -15.13 -0.81
C LYS A 424 -13.13 -14.33 -2.03
N VAL A 425 -12.67 -13.08 -2.13
CA VAL A 425 -12.96 -12.16 -3.24
C VAL A 425 -12.42 -12.74 -4.55
N TYR A 426 -11.16 -13.20 -4.55
CA TYR A 426 -10.51 -13.86 -5.69
C TYR A 426 -11.28 -15.09 -6.18
N LEU A 427 -11.65 -16.00 -5.26
CA LEU A 427 -12.37 -17.23 -5.63
C LEU A 427 -13.75 -16.91 -6.19
N HIS A 428 -14.50 -16.00 -5.56
CA HIS A 428 -15.82 -15.60 -6.04
C HIS A 428 -15.80 -15.06 -7.47
N TRP A 429 -14.81 -14.25 -7.80
CA TRP A 429 -14.67 -13.70 -9.15
C TRP A 429 -14.32 -14.79 -10.16
N LEU A 430 -13.37 -15.67 -9.86
CA LEU A 430 -12.97 -16.75 -10.76
C LEU A 430 -14.09 -17.79 -11.00
N GLU A 431 -14.89 -18.09 -9.99
CA GLU A 431 -16.00 -19.02 -10.09
C GLU A 431 -17.16 -18.49 -10.95
N ASN A 432 -17.20 -17.14 -11.18
CA ASN A 432 -18.19 -16.46 -12.02
C ASN A 432 -17.57 -15.78 -13.24
N ILE A 433 -16.35 -16.17 -13.64
CA ILE A 433 -15.61 -15.51 -14.70
C ILE A 433 -16.31 -15.67 -16.06
N ARG A 434 -16.36 -14.59 -16.82
CA ARG A 434 -16.85 -14.55 -18.20
C ARG A 434 -15.69 -14.54 -19.19
N ASP A 435 -15.98 -14.82 -20.45
CA ASP A 435 -15.00 -14.71 -21.51
C ASP A 435 -14.49 -13.28 -21.63
N TRP A 436 -13.20 -13.15 -21.83
CA TRP A 436 -12.50 -11.86 -21.80
C TRP A 436 -12.39 -11.28 -23.20
N CYS A 437 -13.02 -10.12 -23.45
CA CYS A 437 -12.82 -9.35 -24.66
C CYS A 437 -11.42 -8.72 -24.65
N ILE A 438 -10.57 -9.15 -25.59
CA ILE A 438 -9.14 -8.76 -25.65
C ILE A 438 -8.81 -7.77 -26.75
N SER A 439 -9.73 -7.46 -27.67
CA SER A 439 -9.50 -6.48 -28.75
C SER A 439 -9.86 -5.06 -28.30
N ARG A 440 -9.08 -4.09 -28.73
CA ARG A 440 -9.26 -2.66 -28.50
C ARG A 440 -9.04 -1.88 -29.79
N GLN A 441 -9.94 -0.95 -30.10
CA GLN A 441 -9.90 -0.10 -31.30
C GLN A 441 -8.99 1.12 -31.06
N LEU A 442 -7.76 0.83 -30.64
CA LEU A 442 -6.71 1.79 -30.37
C LEU A 442 -5.59 1.68 -31.39
N TRP A 443 -4.71 2.66 -31.39
CA TRP A 443 -3.48 2.60 -32.19
C TRP A 443 -2.25 2.21 -31.36
N TRP A 444 -2.25 2.57 -30.07
CA TRP A 444 -1.17 2.28 -29.15
C TRP A 444 -1.38 0.96 -28.43
N GLY A 445 -0.53 -0.02 -28.67
CA GLY A 445 -0.55 -1.36 -28.11
C GLY A 445 -0.03 -2.42 -29.07
N HIS A 446 -0.10 -3.69 -28.65
CA HIS A 446 0.27 -4.85 -29.46
C HIS A 446 -0.80 -5.08 -30.51
N ARG A 447 -0.45 -4.91 -31.76
CA ARG A 447 -1.38 -5.15 -32.86
C ARG A 447 -1.73 -6.64 -32.94
N ILE A 448 -3.01 -6.96 -33.12
CA ILE A 448 -3.49 -8.34 -33.17
C ILE A 448 -2.83 -9.07 -34.32
N PRO A 449 -2.20 -10.27 -34.13
CA PRO A 449 -1.43 -10.98 -35.13
C PRO A 449 -2.32 -11.79 -36.08
N VAL A 450 -3.32 -11.16 -36.63
CA VAL A 450 -4.28 -11.74 -37.58
C VAL A 450 -4.23 -10.97 -38.89
N TRP A 451 -4.15 -11.71 -39.97
CA TRP A 451 -4.01 -11.17 -41.33
C TRP A 451 -5.17 -11.59 -42.18
N TYR A 452 -5.69 -10.68 -42.98
CA TYR A 452 -6.82 -10.88 -43.88
C TYR A 452 -6.42 -10.65 -45.34
N ARG A 453 -6.92 -11.51 -46.21
CA ARG A 453 -6.87 -11.33 -47.66
C ARG A 453 -8.21 -11.78 -48.29
N GLY A 454 -9.08 -10.84 -48.55
CA GLY A 454 -10.47 -11.14 -48.92
C GLY A 454 -11.17 -11.89 -47.75
N GLU A 455 -11.65 -13.10 -47.99
CA GLU A 455 -12.27 -13.95 -46.98
C GLU A 455 -11.27 -14.83 -46.20
N GLU A 456 -10.01 -14.88 -46.66
CA GLU A 456 -8.96 -15.64 -45.98
C GLU A 456 -8.53 -14.95 -44.71
N MET A 457 -8.33 -15.72 -43.66
CA MET A 457 -7.84 -15.26 -42.37
C MET A 457 -6.72 -16.19 -41.87
N VAL A 458 -5.58 -15.61 -41.51
CA VAL A 458 -4.41 -16.34 -40.96
C VAL A 458 -3.94 -15.69 -39.68
N VAL A 459 -3.65 -16.51 -38.66
CA VAL A 459 -2.99 -16.07 -37.41
C VAL A 459 -1.51 -16.35 -37.51
N SER A 460 -0.72 -15.28 -37.64
CA SER A 460 0.73 -15.37 -37.83
C SER A 460 1.43 -14.20 -37.15
N LEU A 461 2.59 -14.46 -36.52
CA LEU A 461 3.38 -13.41 -35.86
C LEU A 461 3.91 -12.41 -36.91
N ASP A 462 4.33 -12.94 -38.06
CA ASP A 462 4.81 -12.16 -39.19
C ASP A 462 3.79 -12.13 -40.32
N ALA A 463 3.92 -11.13 -41.20
CA ALA A 463 3.08 -11.05 -42.40
C ALA A 463 3.23 -12.34 -43.26
N PRO A 464 2.09 -12.97 -43.67
CA PRO A 464 2.15 -14.12 -44.56
C PRO A 464 2.78 -13.73 -45.92
N GLU A 465 3.39 -14.72 -46.58
CA GLU A 465 3.97 -14.51 -47.89
C GLU A 465 2.94 -14.12 -48.96
N GLY A 466 3.32 -13.24 -49.88
CA GLY A 466 2.50 -12.73 -50.98
C GLY A 466 1.80 -11.41 -50.70
N ASP A 467 1.37 -10.74 -51.76
CA ASP A 467 0.73 -9.43 -51.70
C ASP A 467 -0.74 -9.50 -51.21
N GLY A 468 -1.26 -8.39 -50.76
CA GLY A 468 -2.69 -8.18 -50.43
C GLY A 468 -3.10 -8.57 -49.03
N TRP A 469 -2.19 -8.98 -48.17
CA TRP A 469 -2.47 -9.21 -46.75
C TRP A 469 -2.59 -7.90 -45.95
N THR A 470 -3.62 -7.77 -45.18
CA THR A 470 -3.85 -6.65 -44.28
C THR A 470 -3.94 -7.18 -42.87
N GLN A 471 -3.12 -6.62 -41.96
CA GLN A 471 -3.17 -6.99 -40.55
C GLN A 471 -4.41 -6.37 -39.86
N ASP A 472 -5.00 -7.08 -38.90
CA ASP A 472 -6.07 -6.57 -38.05
C ASP A 472 -5.69 -5.18 -37.49
N GLU A 473 -6.61 -4.22 -37.51
CA GLU A 473 -6.35 -2.86 -37.06
C GLU A 473 -6.38 -2.70 -35.55
N ASP A 474 -7.04 -3.61 -34.86
CA ASP A 474 -7.17 -3.59 -33.40
C ASP A 474 -5.86 -3.98 -32.72
N VAL A 475 -5.71 -3.50 -31.49
CA VAL A 475 -4.63 -3.90 -30.60
C VAL A 475 -5.18 -4.74 -29.45
N LEU A 476 -4.29 -5.48 -28.78
CA LEU A 476 -4.65 -6.27 -27.62
C LEU A 476 -4.86 -5.40 -26.38
N ASP A 477 -5.75 -5.84 -25.51
CA ASP A 477 -5.94 -5.26 -24.18
C ASP A 477 -4.61 -5.20 -23.43
N THR A 478 -4.33 -4.10 -22.73
CA THR A 478 -3.14 -3.91 -21.89
C THR A 478 -2.90 -5.10 -20.95
N TRP A 479 -3.96 -5.64 -20.35
CA TRP A 479 -3.85 -6.75 -19.42
C TRP A 479 -3.45 -8.08 -20.09
N PHE A 480 -3.64 -8.20 -21.42
CA PHE A 480 -3.19 -9.35 -22.19
C PHE A 480 -1.67 -9.39 -22.38
N SER A 481 -0.99 -8.27 -22.24
CA SER A 481 0.46 -8.24 -22.12
C SER A 481 0.90 -8.40 -20.65
N SER A 482 0.31 -7.64 -19.75
CA SER A 482 0.76 -7.53 -18.36
C SER A 482 0.61 -8.85 -17.56
N TRP A 483 -0.28 -9.77 -17.94
CA TRP A 483 -0.45 -11.07 -17.27
C TRP A 483 0.74 -12.03 -17.45
N LEU A 484 1.63 -11.73 -18.41
CA LEU A 484 2.83 -12.52 -18.69
C LEU A 484 4.03 -12.06 -17.85
N TRP A 485 3.89 -10.98 -17.11
CA TRP A 485 4.97 -10.27 -16.41
C TRP A 485 5.92 -11.16 -15.62
N PRO A 486 5.47 -12.17 -14.84
CA PRO A 486 6.36 -12.98 -14.01
C PRO A 486 7.36 -13.84 -14.79
N PHE A 487 7.13 -14.14 -16.07
CA PHE A 487 7.97 -15.02 -16.87
C PHE A 487 8.44 -14.39 -18.20
N ALA A 488 7.64 -13.55 -18.84
CA ALA A 488 8.10 -12.86 -20.05
C ALA A 488 9.26 -11.88 -19.75
N THR A 489 9.27 -11.27 -18.57
CA THR A 489 10.41 -10.44 -18.10
C THR A 489 11.71 -11.23 -17.94
N LEU A 490 11.63 -12.54 -17.82
CA LEU A 490 12.76 -13.47 -17.70
C LEU A 490 13.16 -14.12 -19.03
N GLY A 491 12.51 -13.69 -20.14
CA GLY A 491 12.85 -14.09 -21.49
C GLY A 491 11.96 -15.15 -22.14
N TRP A 492 10.88 -15.62 -21.47
CA TRP A 492 9.91 -16.51 -22.13
C TRP A 492 9.38 -15.85 -23.44
N PRO A 493 9.16 -16.57 -24.55
CA PRO A 493 9.07 -18.04 -24.68
C PRO A 493 10.40 -18.78 -24.81
N ASP A 494 11.54 -18.07 -24.83
CA ASP A 494 12.84 -18.71 -24.92
C ASP A 494 13.23 -19.41 -23.62
N ASP A 495 14.01 -20.49 -23.75
CA ASP A 495 14.52 -21.28 -22.61
C ASP A 495 15.76 -20.64 -21.98
N THR A 496 15.60 -19.42 -21.44
CA THR A 496 16.70 -18.60 -20.91
C THR A 496 17.23 -19.09 -19.57
N ALA A 497 18.48 -18.72 -19.27
CA ALA A 497 19.10 -18.98 -17.96
C ALA A 497 18.35 -18.26 -16.82
N ASP A 498 17.88 -17.03 -17.07
CA ASP A 498 17.12 -16.24 -16.09
C ASP A 498 15.75 -16.88 -15.80
N LEU A 499 15.05 -17.38 -16.82
CA LEU A 499 13.79 -18.09 -16.64
C LEU A 499 13.95 -19.33 -15.78
N LYS A 500 14.97 -20.17 -16.06
CA LYS A 500 15.28 -21.38 -15.28
C LYS A 500 15.63 -21.09 -13.82
N ARG A 501 16.30 -19.96 -13.57
CA ARG A 501 16.81 -19.62 -12.26
C ARG A 501 15.81 -18.87 -11.39
N TYR A 502 15.07 -17.95 -11.98
CA TYR A 502 14.30 -16.95 -11.24
C TYR A 502 12.77 -17.14 -11.33
N TYR A 503 12.28 -18.05 -12.17
CA TYR A 503 10.89 -18.48 -12.13
C TYR A 503 10.72 -19.71 -11.23
N PRO A 504 9.68 -19.77 -10.38
CA PRO A 504 8.66 -18.75 -10.13
C PRO A 504 9.17 -17.61 -9.23
N ASN A 505 8.52 -16.45 -9.31
CA ASN A 505 8.78 -15.34 -8.40
C ASN A 505 8.45 -15.74 -6.94
N SER A 506 9.09 -15.12 -5.97
CA SER A 506 8.88 -15.44 -4.56
C SER A 506 7.62 -14.79 -3.98
N LEU A 507 7.34 -13.56 -4.41
CA LEU A 507 6.28 -12.72 -3.86
C LEU A 507 5.81 -11.73 -4.93
N MET A 508 4.49 -11.54 -5.02
CA MET A 508 3.86 -10.43 -5.73
C MET A 508 3.35 -9.41 -4.71
N VAL A 509 3.70 -8.13 -4.88
CA VAL A 509 3.21 -7.02 -4.04
C VAL A 509 2.50 -6.01 -4.93
N THR A 510 1.20 -5.82 -4.71
CA THR A 510 0.38 -4.94 -5.55
C THR A 510 -0.82 -4.37 -4.80
N GLY A 511 -1.55 -3.42 -5.39
CA GLY A 511 -2.81 -2.94 -4.88
C GLY A 511 -3.93 -3.98 -5.00
N SER A 512 -4.88 -3.95 -4.08
CA SER A 512 -6.04 -4.85 -4.11
C SER A 512 -7.04 -4.51 -5.23
N ASP A 513 -6.98 -3.31 -5.76
CA ASP A 513 -7.83 -2.82 -6.84
C ASP A 513 -7.53 -3.46 -8.22
N ILE A 514 -6.37 -4.13 -8.36
CA ILE A 514 -6.01 -4.85 -9.58
C ILE A 514 -5.93 -6.38 -9.40
N ILE A 515 -6.63 -6.92 -8.40
CA ILE A 515 -6.67 -8.37 -8.15
C ILE A 515 -7.23 -9.13 -9.36
N PHE A 516 -8.29 -8.63 -9.98
CA PHE A 516 -8.96 -9.26 -11.13
C PHE A 516 -8.24 -8.96 -12.44
N PHE A 517 -7.82 -7.71 -12.60
CA PHE A 517 -7.12 -7.27 -13.80
C PHE A 517 -5.79 -7.98 -14.01
N TRP A 518 -5.03 -8.18 -12.92
CA TRP A 518 -3.63 -8.59 -13.02
C TRP A 518 -3.30 -9.85 -12.25
N VAL A 519 -3.54 -9.90 -10.94
CA VAL A 519 -3.09 -11.02 -10.10
C VAL A 519 -3.73 -12.34 -10.53
N ALA A 520 -5.05 -12.36 -10.72
CA ALA A 520 -5.77 -13.55 -11.15
C ALA A 520 -5.32 -14.02 -12.54
N ARG A 521 -5.14 -13.06 -13.46
CA ARG A 521 -4.69 -13.35 -14.83
C ARG A 521 -3.25 -13.86 -14.86
N MET A 522 -2.33 -13.30 -14.08
CA MET A 522 -0.96 -13.86 -13.95
C MET A 522 -0.96 -15.30 -13.44
N ILE A 523 -1.82 -15.64 -12.46
CA ILE A 523 -1.90 -17.00 -11.93
C ILE A 523 -2.42 -17.95 -13.00
N MET A 524 -3.44 -17.55 -13.77
CA MET A 524 -3.94 -18.34 -14.90
C MET A 524 -2.86 -18.56 -15.96
N ALA A 525 -2.16 -17.49 -16.37
CA ALA A 525 -1.07 -17.55 -17.34
C ALA A 525 0.08 -18.46 -16.85
N GLY A 526 0.48 -18.33 -15.57
CA GLY A 526 1.53 -19.17 -15.00
C GLY A 526 1.19 -20.66 -15.07
N TYR A 527 -0.04 -21.03 -14.69
CA TYR A 527 -0.46 -22.44 -14.79
C TYR A 527 -0.57 -22.93 -16.23
N HIS A 528 -1.04 -22.10 -17.16
CA HIS A 528 -1.23 -22.49 -18.54
C HIS A 528 0.08 -22.61 -19.32
N PHE A 529 0.97 -21.62 -19.21
CA PHE A 529 2.18 -21.54 -20.01
C PHE A 529 3.42 -22.15 -19.35
N MET A 530 3.48 -22.13 -18.01
CA MET A 530 4.62 -22.59 -17.23
C MET A 530 4.33 -23.84 -16.40
N GLY A 531 3.06 -24.29 -16.30
CA GLY A 531 2.65 -25.49 -15.55
C GLY A 531 2.62 -25.33 -14.03
N GLU A 532 2.98 -24.16 -13.50
CA GLU A 532 3.00 -23.89 -12.07
C GLU A 532 2.61 -22.45 -11.71
N ALA A 533 2.39 -22.19 -10.43
CA ALA A 533 2.06 -20.83 -9.97
C ALA A 533 3.21 -19.85 -10.22
N PRO A 534 2.92 -18.63 -10.71
CA PRO A 534 3.97 -17.64 -10.99
C PRO A 534 4.61 -17.05 -9.72
N PHE A 535 3.96 -17.19 -8.57
CA PHE A 535 4.44 -16.77 -7.25
C PHE A 535 3.70 -17.53 -6.14
N ALA A 536 4.40 -17.74 -5.01
CA ALA A 536 3.83 -18.44 -3.86
C ALA A 536 2.94 -17.56 -2.97
N HIS A 537 3.29 -16.27 -2.88
CA HIS A 537 2.60 -15.31 -2.03
C HIS A 537 2.17 -14.07 -2.82
N VAL A 538 1.02 -13.51 -2.43
CA VAL A 538 0.54 -12.20 -2.90
C VAL A 538 0.27 -11.32 -1.68
N TYR A 539 0.93 -10.18 -1.62
CA TYR A 539 0.67 -9.17 -0.61
C TYR A 539 -0.05 -7.98 -1.24
N PHE A 540 -1.23 -7.67 -0.72
CA PHE A 540 -2.02 -6.52 -1.15
C PHE A 540 -1.75 -5.32 -0.26
N THR A 541 -1.22 -4.26 -0.87
CA THR A 541 -0.98 -2.99 -0.20
C THR A 541 -2.28 -2.27 0.13
N SER A 542 -2.21 -1.39 1.10
CA SER A 542 -3.27 -0.44 1.41
C SER A 542 -3.49 0.55 0.27
N ILE A 543 -4.70 1.09 0.16
CA ILE A 543 -5.00 2.18 -0.77
C ILE A 543 -4.73 3.51 -0.06
N VAL A 544 -3.98 4.39 -0.72
CA VAL A 544 -3.72 5.74 -0.21
C VAL A 544 -4.87 6.67 -0.60
N ARG A 545 -5.44 7.33 0.42
CA ARG A 545 -6.58 8.24 0.28
C ARG A 545 -6.22 9.65 0.71
N ASP A 546 -6.88 10.64 0.13
CA ASP A 546 -6.77 12.03 0.54
C ASP A 546 -7.50 12.32 1.87
N ALA A 547 -7.44 13.54 2.34
CA ALA A 547 -8.10 13.98 3.58
C ALA A 547 -9.64 13.79 3.54
N GLN A 548 -10.24 13.80 2.35
CA GLN A 548 -11.68 13.56 2.13
C GLN A 548 -12.03 12.06 2.02
N GLY A 549 -11.04 11.17 2.11
CA GLY A 549 -11.22 9.73 2.01
C GLY A 549 -11.32 9.19 0.58
N ARG A 550 -11.09 10.02 -0.46
CA ARG A 550 -11.08 9.60 -1.87
C ARG A 550 -9.74 8.95 -2.20
N LYS A 551 -9.75 7.92 -3.04
CA LYS A 551 -8.52 7.30 -3.55
C LYS A 551 -7.65 8.35 -4.26
N MET A 552 -6.38 8.41 -3.91
CA MET A 552 -5.41 9.25 -4.62
C MET A 552 -5.17 8.71 -6.02
N SER A 553 -5.36 9.54 -7.04
CA SER A 553 -5.14 9.19 -8.43
C SER A 553 -4.61 10.36 -9.25
N LYS A 554 -3.93 10.04 -10.36
CA LYS A 554 -3.44 11.05 -11.32
C LYS A 554 -4.59 11.84 -11.96
N SER A 555 -5.70 11.17 -12.24
CA SER A 555 -6.88 11.77 -12.88
C SER A 555 -7.57 12.81 -11.99
N LEU A 556 -7.60 12.58 -10.68
CA LEU A 556 -8.18 13.52 -9.69
C LEU A 556 -7.22 14.63 -9.28
N GLY A 557 -5.91 14.50 -9.56
CA GLY A 557 -4.89 15.48 -9.15
C GLY A 557 -4.80 15.67 -7.63
N ASN A 558 -5.23 14.69 -6.83
CA ASN A 558 -5.30 14.76 -5.37
C ASN A 558 -4.13 14.06 -4.66
N SER A 559 -3.11 13.63 -5.40
CA SER A 559 -1.87 13.10 -4.84
C SER A 559 -0.79 14.17 -4.86
N PRO A 560 -0.13 14.47 -3.71
CA PRO A 560 1.04 15.33 -3.72
C PRO A 560 2.14 14.70 -4.57
N ASP A 561 3.01 15.56 -5.13
CA ASP A 561 4.16 15.10 -5.90
C ASP A 561 5.18 14.38 -4.98
N PRO A 562 5.50 13.11 -5.23
CA PRO A 562 6.47 12.37 -4.44
C PRO A 562 7.87 13.01 -4.41
N LEU A 563 8.33 13.62 -5.50
CA LEU A 563 9.64 14.29 -5.53
C LEU A 563 9.66 15.48 -4.58
N ALA A 564 8.60 16.29 -4.57
CA ALA A 564 8.47 17.42 -3.64
C ALA A 564 8.45 16.95 -2.18
N MET A 565 7.77 15.84 -1.89
CA MET A 565 7.75 15.26 -0.54
C MET A 565 9.14 14.76 -0.13
N MET A 566 9.84 14.04 -0.99
CA MET A 566 11.19 13.56 -0.72
C MET A 566 12.21 14.72 -0.60
N GLN A 567 12.05 15.79 -1.38
CA GLN A 567 12.90 16.96 -1.26
C GLN A 567 12.72 17.68 0.09
N LYS A 568 11.48 17.77 0.59
CA LYS A 568 11.14 18.47 1.84
C LYS A 568 11.50 17.67 3.08
N TYR A 569 11.23 16.38 3.09
CA TYR A 569 11.31 15.53 4.27
C TYR A 569 12.45 14.51 4.22
N GLY A 570 13.02 14.23 3.06
CA GLY A 570 13.94 13.13 2.80
C GLY A 570 13.21 11.84 2.39
N ALA A 571 13.83 11.04 1.54
CA ALA A 571 13.28 9.77 1.07
C ALA A 571 13.10 8.77 2.22
N ASP A 572 14.06 8.70 3.16
CA ASP A 572 13.97 7.82 4.34
C ASP A 572 12.74 8.14 5.20
N SER A 573 12.42 9.41 5.41
CA SER A 573 11.23 9.83 6.17
C SER A 573 9.95 9.41 5.46
N VAL A 574 9.88 9.62 4.14
CA VAL A 574 8.73 9.22 3.33
C VAL A 574 8.54 7.71 3.39
N ARG A 575 9.60 6.92 3.11
CA ARG A 575 9.56 5.44 3.18
C ARG A 575 9.09 4.95 4.54
N PHE A 576 9.72 5.42 5.61
CA PHE A 576 9.43 4.98 6.96
C PHE A 576 7.98 5.23 7.36
N CYS A 577 7.46 6.43 7.10
CA CYS A 577 6.08 6.78 7.41
C CYS A 577 5.06 6.01 6.56
N MET A 578 5.35 5.80 5.27
CA MET A 578 4.47 5.01 4.40
C MET A 578 4.39 3.54 4.86
N VAL A 579 5.51 2.93 5.24
CA VAL A 579 5.56 1.53 5.69
C VAL A 579 4.88 1.32 7.05
N GLN A 580 4.73 2.34 7.87
CA GLN A 580 4.00 2.27 9.15
C GLN A 580 2.48 2.10 8.99
N THR A 581 1.95 2.08 7.77
CA THR A 581 0.54 1.81 7.52
C THR A 581 0.18 0.37 7.89
N PRO A 582 -0.79 0.13 8.79
CA PRO A 582 -1.19 -1.22 9.16
C PRO A 582 -1.72 -2.01 7.96
N THR A 583 -1.33 -3.28 7.88
CA THR A 583 -1.75 -4.17 6.80
C THR A 583 -3.27 -4.29 6.72
N GLY A 584 -3.83 -4.05 5.53
CA GLY A 584 -5.26 -4.23 5.25
C GLY A 584 -6.16 -3.07 5.66
N GLN A 585 -5.61 -1.95 6.09
CA GLN A 585 -6.33 -0.69 6.32
C GLN A 585 -5.92 0.33 5.26
N ASP A 586 -6.87 1.15 4.79
CA ASP A 586 -6.54 2.24 3.89
C ASP A 586 -5.77 3.33 4.64
N LEU A 587 -4.79 3.92 3.97
CA LEU A 587 -3.97 5.01 4.50
C LEU A 587 -4.61 6.35 4.14
N ARG A 588 -5.09 7.09 5.12
CA ARG A 588 -5.31 8.52 4.94
C ARG A 588 -3.97 9.23 5.04
N PHE A 589 -3.53 9.78 3.94
CA PHE A 589 -2.25 10.47 3.89
C PHE A 589 -2.32 11.79 4.64
N ASP A 590 -1.39 11.95 5.58
CA ASP A 590 -1.14 13.20 6.30
C ASP A 590 0.32 13.60 6.13
N GLU A 591 0.53 14.75 5.50
CA GLU A 591 1.89 15.26 5.26
C GLU A 591 2.66 15.51 6.56
N LYS A 592 1.96 15.91 7.64
CA LYS A 592 2.58 16.16 8.95
C LYS A 592 3.20 14.90 9.55
N ALA A 593 2.68 13.71 9.22
CA ALA A 593 3.26 12.46 9.68
C ALA A 593 4.70 12.27 9.20
N LEU A 594 5.06 12.84 8.04
CA LEU A 594 6.40 12.75 7.47
C LEU A 594 7.46 13.46 8.33
N GLU A 595 7.07 14.47 9.14
CA GLU A 595 7.98 15.15 10.06
C GLU A 595 8.55 14.20 11.12
N SER A 596 7.75 13.24 11.58
CA SER A 596 8.17 12.26 12.58
C SER A 596 9.35 11.40 12.09
N GLY A 597 9.34 11.00 10.82
CA GLY A 597 10.46 10.29 10.19
C GLY A 597 11.73 11.12 10.13
N LYS A 598 11.60 12.41 9.80
CA LYS A 598 12.73 13.36 9.79
C LYS A 598 13.31 13.56 11.20
N PHE A 599 12.48 13.70 12.22
CA PHE A 599 12.94 13.79 13.61
C PHE A 599 13.64 12.52 14.05
N PHE A 600 13.15 11.37 13.64
CA PHE A 600 13.79 10.09 13.95
C PHE A 600 15.18 9.97 13.29
N ALA A 601 15.32 10.33 12.02
CA ALA A 601 16.61 10.37 11.35
C ALA A 601 17.60 11.30 12.06
N ASN A 602 17.16 12.50 12.48
CA ASN A 602 17.98 13.42 13.28
C ASN A 602 18.36 12.85 14.65
N LYS A 603 17.44 12.12 15.32
CA LYS A 603 17.74 11.47 16.61
C LYS A 603 18.85 10.42 16.45
N LEU A 604 18.74 9.59 15.40
CA LEU A 604 19.76 8.57 15.08
C LEU A 604 21.10 9.21 14.74
N TRP A 605 21.09 10.31 13.97
CA TRP A 605 22.28 11.07 13.63
C TRP A 605 23.03 11.55 14.88
N ASN A 606 22.31 12.20 15.78
CA ASN A 606 22.90 12.73 17.03
C ASN A 606 23.35 11.60 17.96
N ALA A 607 22.61 10.50 18.04
CA ALA A 607 23.01 9.33 18.84
C ALA A 607 24.30 8.69 18.29
N THR A 608 24.41 8.52 16.97
CA THR A 608 25.61 8.00 16.32
C THR A 608 26.81 8.92 16.52
N LYS A 609 26.62 10.24 16.36
CA LYS A 609 27.66 11.26 16.63
C LYS A 609 28.17 11.16 18.06
N LEU A 610 27.26 11.04 19.03
CA LEU A 610 27.60 10.89 20.45
C LEU A 610 28.42 9.62 20.68
N VAL A 611 27.94 8.48 20.19
CA VAL A 611 28.65 7.18 20.35
C VAL A 611 30.02 7.24 19.70
N ASN A 612 30.12 7.72 18.47
CA ASN A 612 31.38 7.85 17.73
C ASN A 612 32.41 8.70 18.48
N MET A 613 31.99 9.86 19.01
CA MET A 613 32.83 10.73 19.83
C MET A 613 33.31 10.03 21.09
N ARG A 614 32.46 9.20 21.74
CA ARG A 614 32.79 8.51 22.99
C ARG A 614 33.59 7.23 22.80
N MET A 615 33.64 6.69 21.60
CA MET A 615 34.54 5.57 21.25
C MET A 615 36.02 5.96 21.31
N GLY A 616 36.35 7.24 21.06
CA GLY A 616 37.70 7.73 21.19
C GLY A 616 38.73 7.08 20.27
N GLY A 617 38.30 6.56 19.10
CA GLY A 617 39.18 5.87 18.15
C GLY A 617 39.61 4.45 18.56
N GLU A 618 39.08 3.88 19.65
CA GLU A 618 39.41 2.53 20.11
C GLU A 618 38.95 1.48 19.10
N ASP A 619 39.87 0.57 18.72
CA ASP A 619 39.53 -0.59 17.92
C ASP A 619 38.83 -1.66 18.76
N LEU A 620 37.55 -1.80 18.58
CA LEU A 620 36.69 -2.79 19.24
C LEU A 620 36.59 -4.12 18.50
N SER A 621 37.23 -4.25 17.32
CA SER A 621 37.11 -5.42 16.43
C SER A 621 37.56 -6.75 17.05
N GLY A 622 38.61 -6.71 17.88
CA GLY A 622 39.15 -7.88 18.54
C GLY A 622 38.49 -8.24 19.88
N VAL A 623 37.56 -7.42 20.36
CA VAL A 623 36.96 -7.60 21.68
C VAL A 623 35.99 -8.78 21.69
N LYS A 624 36.32 -9.81 22.48
CA LYS A 624 35.43 -10.96 22.70
C LYS A 624 34.45 -10.63 23.83
N GLU A 625 33.20 -10.98 23.63
CA GLU A 625 32.10 -10.73 24.60
C GLU A 625 32.43 -11.35 25.99
N SER A 626 33.12 -12.49 26.00
CA SER A 626 33.56 -13.15 27.24
C SER A 626 34.58 -12.35 28.06
N GLN A 627 35.19 -11.32 27.51
CA GLN A 627 36.14 -10.42 28.17
C GLN A 627 35.45 -9.18 28.79
N LEU A 628 34.16 -9.00 28.52
CA LEU A 628 33.36 -7.85 28.95
C LEU A 628 32.83 -8.08 30.38
N ARG A 629 32.80 -7.03 31.18
CA ARG A 629 32.17 -6.99 32.49
C ARG A 629 30.83 -6.27 32.36
N LEU A 630 29.78 -7.01 31.92
CA LEU A 630 28.47 -6.44 31.70
C LEU A 630 27.80 -5.97 32.99
N THR A 631 27.45 -4.69 33.07
CA THR A 631 26.64 -4.12 34.15
C THR A 631 25.18 -4.51 33.98
N LEU A 632 24.30 -4.12 34.90
CA LEU A 632 22.87 -4.32 34.79
C LEU A 632 22.33 -3.62 33.53
N ALA A 633 22.72 -2.37 33.27
CA ALA A 633 22.30 -1.61 32.09
C ALA A 633 22.72 -2.28 30.76
N ASP A 634 23.95 -2.85 30.74
CA ASP A 634 24.44 -3.57 29.55
C ASP A 634 23.65 -4.86 29.30
N ARG A 635 23.40 -5.66 30.33
CA ARG A 635 22.60 -6.89 30.21
C ARG A 635 21.18 -6.56 29.77
N TRP A 636 20.59 -5.52 30.37
CA TRP A 636 19.26 -5.06 29.99
C TRP A 636 19.17 -4.66 28.53
N ILE A 637 20.04 -3.76 28.02
CA ILE A 637 19.94 -3.29 26.65
C ILE A 637 20.23 -4.39 25.62
N LEU A 638 21.17 -5.34 25.95
CA LEU A 638 21.41 -6.51 25.11
C LEU A 638 20.18 -7.45 25.06
N SER A 639 19.49 -7.64 26.20
CA SER A 639 18.25 -8.42 26.24
C SER A 639 17.14 -7.74 25.42
N ARG A 640 16.94 -6.45 25.59
CA ARG A 640 15.96 -5.66 24.82
C ARG A 640 16.29 -5.68 23.33
N PHE A 641 17.55 -5.58 22.96
CA PHE A 641 18.00 -5.72 21.56
C PHE A 641 17.69 -7.10 21.00
N ALA A 642 17.96 -8.18 21.76
CA ALA A 642 17.63 -9.54 21.33
C ALA A 642 16.11 -9.72 21.10
N ASN A 643 15.28 -9.14 21.98
CA ASN A 643 13.84 -9.10 21.81
C ASN A 643 13.42 -8.31 20.55
N ALA A 644 14.00 -7.11 20.33
CA ALA A 644 13.75 -6.31 19.15
C ALA A 644 14.10 -7.06 17.84
N VAL A 645 15.27 -7.70 17.77
CA VAL A 645 15.67 -8.53 16.62
C VAL A 645 14.66 -9.64 16.35
N LYS A 646 14.21 -10.33 17.40
CA LYS A 646 13.22 -11.41 17.30
C LYS A 646 11.88 -10.89 16.76
N ASP A 647 11.39 -9.78 17.30
CA ASP A 647 10.08 -9.22 16.95
C ASP A 647 10.08 -8.62 15.55
N VAL A 648 11.10 -7.83 15.19
CA VAL A 648 11.26 -7.26 13.84
C VAL A 648 11.33 -8.39 12.81
N THR A 649 12.15 -9.41 13.05
CA THR A 649 12.30 -10.54 12.12
C THR A 649 11.00 -11.35 11.98
N ARG A 650 10.28 -11.60 13.07
CA ARG A 650 8.98 -12.29 13.05
C ARG A 650 7.96 -11.50 12.23
N ASN A 651 7.87 -10.19 12.47
CA ASN A 651 6.92 -9.31 11.79
C ASN A 651 7.22 -9.22 10.29
N LEU A 652 8.48 -9.08 9.86
CA LEU A 652 8.87 -9.14 8.45
C LEU A 652 8.48 -10.47 7.79
N LYS A 653 8.70 -11.60 8.45
CA LYS A 653 8.33 -12.95 7.96
C LYS A 653 6.82 -13.12 7.77
N THR A 654 6.01 -12.37 8.49
CA THR A 654 4.55 -12.43 8.45
C THR A 654 3.90 -11.25 7.74
N TYR A 655 4.70 -10.46 7.04
CA TYR A 655 4.26 -9.26 6.28
C TYR A 655 3.58 -8.19 7.15
N ARG A 656 4.00 -8.07 8.41
CA ARG A 656 3.55 -7.06 9.37
C ARG A 656 4.57 -5.92 9.42
N PHE A 657 4.61 -5.16 8.34
CA PHE A 657 5.65 -4.14 8.14
C PHE A 657 5.55 -2.97 9.12
N ALA A 658 4.33 -2.51 9.39
CA ALA A 658 4.08 -1.43 10.34
C ALA A 658 4.60 -1.78 11.73
N GLU A 659 4.24 -2.98 12.23
CA GLU A 659 4.67 -3.46 13.54
C GLU A 659 6.18 -3.72 13.58
N SER A 660 6.75 -4.09 12.44
CA SER A 660 8.21 -4.25 12.33
C SER A 660 8.93 -2.90 12.45
N ALA A 661 8.48 -1.89 11.72
CA ALA A 661 9.03 -0.53 11.77
C ALA A 661 8.85 0.10 13.16
N GLN A 662 7.68 -0.09 13.79
CA GLN A 662 7.42 0.39 15.13
C GLN A 662 8.30 -0.29 16.19
N ALA A 663 8.52 -1.60 16.09
CA ALA A 663 9.35 -2.32 17.05
C ALA A 663 10.79 -1.80 17.07
N VAL A 664 11.40 -1.58 15.90
CA VAL A 664 12.74 -1.02 15.83
C VAL A 664 12.79 0.45 16.25
N TYR A 665 11.76 1.24 15.90
CA TYR A 665 11.62 2.63 16.33
C TYR A 665 11.58 2.74 17.86
N HIS A 666 10.69 2.00 18.51
CA HIS A 666 10.55 1.98 19.96
C HIS A 666 11.84 1.60 20.66
N PHE A 667 12.48 0.54 20.19
CA PHE A 667 13.75 0.11 20.76
C PHE A 667 14.85 1.18 20.60
N ALA A 668 15.00 1.74 19.40
CA ALA A 668 16.04 2.73 19.11
C ALA A 668 15.81 4.03 19.85
N TRP A 669 14.58 4.57 19.82
CA TRP A 669 14.27 5.86 20.45
C TRP A 669 14.14 5.72 21.96
N ASN A 670 13.16 4.91 22.43
CA ASN A 670 12.73 4.93 23.81
C ASN A 670 13.64 4.12 24.77
N GLU A 671 14.35 3.11 24.26
CA GLU A 671 15.18 2.26 25.12
C GLU A 671 16.67 2.59 24.95
N TYR A 672 17.17 2.57 23.72
CA TYR A 672 18.58 2.85 23.47
C TYR A 672 18.94 4.32 23.67
N CYS A 673 18.26 5.25 22.96
CA CYS A 673 18.63 6.67 23.04
C CYS A 673 18.23 7.34 24.34
N ASP A 674 17.01 7.10 24.83
CA ASP A 674 16.48 7.85 25.99
C ASP A 674 16.92 7.26 27.33
N TRP A 675 17.34 5.99 27.37
CA TRP A 675 17.77 5.35 28.59
C TRP A 675 19.22 4.86 28.55
N TYR A 676 19.54 3.93 27.65
CA TYR A 676 20.84 3.28 27.70
C TYR A 676 21.99 4.26 27.53
N LEU A 677 21.93 5.15 26.52
CA LEU A 677 22.99 6.13 26.28
C LEU A 677 23.12 7.08 27.47
N GLU A 678 22.04 7.45 28.14
CA GLU A 678 22.10 8.28 29.34
C GLU A 678 22.77 7.53 30.51
N MET A 679 22.47 6.25 30.69
CA MET A 679 23.13 5.38 31.69
C MET A 679 24.62 5.14 31.41
N ALA A 680 25.03 5.17 30.13
CA ALA A 680 26.41 5.00 29.72
C ALA A 680 27.29 6.25 29.96
N LYS A 681 26.70 7.45 30.00
CA LYS A 681 27.45 8.73 30.11
C LYS A 681 28.44 8.77 31.30
N PRO A 682 28.08 8.38 32.53
CA PRO A 682 29.00 8.39 33.64
C PRO A 682 30.23 7.48 33.43
N ARG A 683 30.02 6.37 32.74
CA ARG A 683 31.08 5.38 32.43
C ARG A 683 32.00 5.92 31.32
N TRP A 684 31.45 6.63 30.34
CA TRP A 684 32.25 7.31 29.31
C TRP A 684 33.10 8.46 29.86
N ALA A 685 32.63 9.13 30.91
CA ALA A 685 33.38 10.17 31.59
C ALA A 685 34.65 9.65 32.28
N LEU A 686 34.77 8.33 32.52
CA LEU A 686 36.01 7.72 33.00
C LEU A 686 37.20 8.01 32.07
N ALA A 687 36.97 8.19 30.78
CA ALA A 687 38.01 8.58 29.80
C ALA A 687 38.74 9.88 30.21
N ASP A 688 38.06 10.79 30.90
CA ASP A 688 38.64 12.08 31.35
C ASP A 688 39.73 11.91 32.41
N LEU A 689 39.81 10.72 33.05
CA LEU A 689 40.86 10.36 34.00
C LEU A 689 42.21 10.00 33.34
N GLY A 690 42.19 9.76 32.01
CA GLY A 690 43.40 9.41 31.24
C GLY A 690 44.18 8.26 31.86
N ASP A 691 45.49 8.45 32.09
CA ASP A 691 46.37 7.41 32.65
C ASP A 691 46.08 7.09 34.11
N ALA A 692 45.32 7.90 34.82
CA ALA A 692 44.95 7.66 36.23
C ALA A 692 43.83 6.61 36.39
N MET A 693 43.27 6.07 35.28
CA MET A 693 42.27 5.01 35.34
C MET A 693 42.85 3.72 35.91
N THR A 694 42.12 3.09 36.84
CA THR A 694 42.39 1.73 37.27
C THR A 694 42.07 0.73 36.14
N ASP A 695 42.60 -0.47 36.20
CA ASP A 695 42.31 -1.53 35.21
C ASP A 695 40.82 -1.91 35.20
N GLU A 696 40.15 -1.80 36.34
CA GLU A 696 38.70 -2.02 36.42
C GLU A 696 37.92 -0.94 35.69
N GLN A 697 38.28 0.34 35.86
CA GLN A 697 37.71 1.47 35.17
C GLN A 697 37.95 1.42 33.63
N LYS A 698 39.18 0.97 33.21
CA LYS A 698 39.46 0.73 31.79
C LYS A 698 38.57 -0.38 31.21
N ALA A 699 38.39 -1.48 31.95
CA ALA A 699 37.53 -2.59 31.53
C ALA A 699 36.05 -2.16 31.46
N ASP A 700 35.59 -1.32 32.41
CA ASP A 700 34.25 -0.80 32.44
C ASP A 700 34.00 0.17 31.27
N LEU A 701 34.91 1.12 31.02
CA LEU A 701 34.86 2.03 29.88
C LEU A 701 34.82 1.26 28.54
N ARG A 702 35.69 0.27 28.36
CA ARG A 702 35.71 -0.58 27.16
C ARG A 702 34.41 -1.33 26.99
N THR A 703 33.82 -1.87 28.06
CA THR A 703 32.52 -2.53 28.02
C THR A 703 31.42 -1.58 27.59
N ALA A 704 31.34 -0.38 28.18
CA ALA A 704 30.35 0.62 27.80
C ALA A 704 30.45 1.04 26.34
N ARG A 705 31.68 1.24 25.82
CA ARG A 705 31.96 1.55 24.42
C ARG A 705 31.51 0.42 23.50
N TRP A 706 31.90 -0.81 23.82
CA TRP A 706 31.56 -1.97 23.01
C TRP A 706 30.04 -2.20 22.92
N VAL A 707 29.32 -2.16 24.04
CA VAL A 707 27.87 -2.39 24.07
C VAL A 707 27.14 -1.27 23.30
N SER A 708 27.54 -0.01 23.52
CA SER A 708 26.96 1.14 22.80
C SER A 708 27.11 0.99 21.31
N TRP A 709 28.32 0.71 20.83
CA TRP A 709 28.60 0.49 19.42
C TRP A 709 27.86 -0.73 18.87
N LYS A 710 27.89 -1.86 19.60
CA LYS A 710 27.29 -3.12 19.11
C LYS A 710 25.80 -3.05 18.95
N VAL A 711 25.11 -2.42 19.89
CA VAL A 711 23.66 -2.22 19.81
C VAL A 711 23.32 -1.23 18.71
N LEU A 712 24.10 -0.15 18.54
CA LEU A 712 23.91 0.82 17.45
C LEU A 712 24.09 0.18 16.07
N ASP A 713 25.18 -0.59 15.84
CA ASP A 713 25.37 -1.37 14.61
C ASP A 713 24.15 -2.24 14.32
N GLY A 714 23.63 -2.92 15.36
CA GLY A 714 22.42 -3.73 15.24
C GLY A 714 21.16 -2.92 14.89
N ILE A 715 20.96 -1.76 15.50
CA ILE A 715 19.83 -0.84 15.19
C ILE A 715 19.91 -0.39 13.72
N LEU A 716 21.07 0.04 13.25
CA LEU A 716 21.26 0.49 11.86
C LEU A 716 20.96 -0.64 10.87
N ARG A 717 21.36 -1.87 11.18
CA ARG A 717 21.03 -3.06 10.37
C ARG A 717 19.53 -3.35 10.35
N LEU A 718 18.84 -3.27 11.50
CA LEU A 718 17.39 -3.48 11.57
C LEU A 718 16.60 -2.40 10.86
N LEU A 719 17.08 -1.16 10.85
CA LEU A 719 16.44 -0.01 10.21
C LEU A 719 16.73 0.09 8.72
N HIS A 720 17.84 -0.48 8.23
CA HIS A 720 18.28 -0.31 6.85
C HIS A 720 17.22 -0.64 5.80
N PRO A 721 16.38 -1.67 5.93
CA PRO A 721 15.29 -1.90 4.99
C PRO A 721 14.27 -0.76 4.90
N PHE A 722 14.07 -0.03 5.97
CA PHE A 722 13.06 1.02 6.09
C PHE A 722 13.61 2.42 5.76
N MET A 723 14.83 2.71 6.26
CA MET A 723 15.51 4.01 6.15
C MET A 723 16.93 3.81 5.62
N PRO A 724 17.08 3.40 4.35
CA PRO A 724 18.37 2.91 3.85
C PRO A 724 19.47 3.96 3.79
N PHE A 725 19.16 5.22 3.47
CA PHE A 725 20.16 6.24 3.23
C PHE A 725 20.87 6.70 4.52
N VAL A 726 20.08 7.11 5.51
CA VAL A 726 20.63 7.55 6.79
C VAL A 726 21.37 6.43 7.51
N THR A 727 20.84 5.20 7.43
CA THR A 727 21.49 4.05 8.08
C THR A 727 22.81 3.67 7.40
N GLU A 728 22.89 3.73 6.07
CA GLU A 728 24.14 3.53 5.34
C GLU A 728 25.17 4.59 5.74
N GLU A 729 24.80 5.88 5.71
CA GLU A 729 25.67 6.99 6.07
C GLU A 729 26.22 6.85 7.48
N LEU A 730 25.33 6.57 8.45
CA LEU A 730 25.72 6.40 9.85
C LEU A 730 26.60 5.17 10.05
N TRP A 731 26.30 4.07 9.36
CA TRP A 731 27.09 2.85 9.47
C TRP A 731 28.50 3.00 8.89
N GLN A 732 28.65 3.73 7.79
CA GLN A 732 29.96 4.06 7.21
C GLN A 732 30.82 4.95 8.14
N SER A 733 30.17 5.65 9.08
CA SER A 733 30.89 6.48 10.08
C SER A 733 31.41 5.69 11.27
N LEU A 734 30.91 4.48 11.49
CA LEU A 734 31.27 3.57 12.58
C LEU A 734 32.28 2.52 12.11
N PRO A 735 33.09 1.91 13.00
CA PRO A 735 33.85 0.70 12.68
C PRO A 735 32.92 -0.42 12.21
N HIS A 736 33.17 -1.00 11.03
CA HIS A 736 32.27 -1.98 10.42
C HIS A 736 33.01 -3.03 9.57
N ASP A 737 32.34 -4.17 9.29
CA ASP A 737 32.82 -5.20 8.37
C ASP A 737 32.02 -5.13 7.05
N GLY A 738 32.74 -5.19 5.92
CA GLY A 738 32.13 -5.15 4.57
C GLY A 738 32.22 -3.77 3.95
N GLU A 739 31.64 -3.63 2.76
CA GLU A 739 31.70 -2.38 1.98
C GLU A 739 30.45 -1.54 2.11
N THR A 740 29.30 -2.18 2.30
CA THR A 740 28.00 -1.55 2.41
C THR A 740 27.11 -2.25 3.41
N LEU A 741 26.30 -1.50 4.11
CA LEU A 741 25.28 -2.02 5.03
C LEU A 741 24.25 -2.89 4.28
N ALA A 742 23.97 -2.57 3.02
CA ALA A 742 23.05 -3.34 2.17
C ALA A 742 23.45 -4.82 2.01
N HIS A 743 24.74 -5.16 2.15
CA HIS A 743 25.26 -6.53 2.12
C HIS A 743 25.61 -7.08 3.52
N ALA A 744 25.49 -6.27 4.56
CA ALA A 744 25.76 -6.72 5.92
C ALA A 744 24.74 -7.76 6.39
N ALA A 745 25.19 -8.73 7.18
CA ALA A 745 24.31 -9.79 7.65
C ALA A 745 23.20 -9.25 8.56
N TRP A 746 21.98 -9.80 8.40
CA TRP A 746 20.86 -9.50 9.28
C TRP A 746 21.17 -9.89 10.73
N PRO A 747 20.84 -9.05 11.73
CA PRO A 747 21.13 -9.35 13.12
C PRO A 747 20.46 -10.63 13.60
N LYS A 748 21.15 -11.38 14.45
CA LYS A 748 20.60 -12.59 15.07
C LYS A 748 20.52 -12.41 16.57
N ALA A 749 19.38 -12.69 17.17
CA ALA A 749 19.20 -12.70 18.60
C ALA A 749 20.07 -13.83 19.23
N LYS A 750 21.04 -13.46 20.06
CA LYS A 750 21.84 -14.44 20.80
C LYS A 750 21.06 -14.93 22.03
N LYS A 751 21.02 -16.24 22.24
CA LYS A 751 20.34 -16.84 23.40
C LYS A 751 20.89 -16.32 24.74
N SER A 752 22.20 -16.08 24.80
CA SER A 752 22.89 -15.57 25.98
C SER A 752 22.53 -14.13 26.37
N TRP A 753 21.86 -13.38 25.48
CA TRP A 753 21.48 -12.00 25.76
C TRP A 753 20.10 -11.86 26.42
N PHE A 754 19.25 -12.89 26.35
CA PHE A 754 17.93 -12.83 27.00
C PHE A 754 18.10 -12.92 28.54
N ASP A 755 17.77 -11.83 29.22
CA ASP A 755 17.86 -11.66 30.67
C ASP A 755 16.63 -10.98 31.25
N ALA A 756 15.60 -11.78 31.53
CA ALA A 756 14.32 -11.27 32.07
C ALA A 756 14.48 -10.64 33.47
N ALA A 757 15.48 -11.05 34.23
CA ALA A 757 15.76 -10.47 35.54
C ALA A 757 16.24 -9.02 35.38
N SER A 758 17.22 -8.79 34.50
CA SER A 758 17.69 -7.43 34.22
C SER A 758 16.59 -6.53 33.62
N GLU A 759 15.69 -7.09 32.79
CA GLU A 759 14.57 -6.32 32.26
C GLU A 759 13.62 -5.86 33.37
N LYS A 760 13.31 -6.74 34.34
CA LYS A 760 12.46 -6.40 35.48
C LYS A 760 13.11 -5.35 36.40
N GLU A 761 14.40 -5.53 36.71
CA GLU A 761 15.14 -4.61 37.59
C GLU A 761 15.19 -3.20 36.96
N VAL A 762 15.54 -3.10 35.67
CA VAL A 762 15.61 -1.80 34.98
C VAL A 762 14.23 -1.20 34.80
N SER A 763 13.18 -1.98 34.55
CA SER A 763 11.79 -1.47 34.49
C SER A 763 11.39 -0.79 35.80
N PHE A 764 11.72 -1.40 36.94
CA PHE A 764 11.50 -0.78 38.24
C PHE A 764 12.27 0.54 38.39
N LEU A 765 13.56 0.56 38.03
CA LEU A 765 14.40 1.77 38.11
C LEU A 765 13.83 2.90 37.17
N GLN A 766 13.40 2.53 35.97
CA GLN A 766 12.75 3.47 35.06
C GLN A 766 11.47 4.04 35.68
N GLY A 767 10.67 3.21 36.31
CA GLY A 767 9.48 3.62 37.04
C GLY A 767 9.81 4.66 38.14
N VAL A 768 10.83 4.40 38.94
CA VAL A 768 11.29 5.35 40.00
C VAL A 768 11.75 6.68 39.41
N VAL A 769 12.58 6.65 38.37
CA VAL A 769 13.05 7.89 37.68
C VAL A 769 11.89 8.68 37.09
N VAL A 770 10.94 8.00 36.45
CA VAL A 770 9.75 8.64 35.87
C VAL A 770 8.86 9.24 36.98
N ALA A 771 8.67 8.51 38.06
CA ALA A 771 7.91 9.00 39.22
C ALA A 771 8.53 10.28 39.81
N VAL A 772 9.85 10.30 40.00
CA VAL A 772 10.55 11.49 40.52
C VAL A 772 10.41 12.66 39.52
N ARG A 773 10.54 12.41 38.22
CA ARG A 773 10.36 13.46 37.19
C ARG A 773 8.94 14.03 37.19
N ASN A 774 7.92 13.19 37.34
CA ASN A 774 6.53 13.60 37.41
C ASN A 774 6.26 14.41 38.69
N LEU A 775 6.73 13.94 39.85
CA LEU A 775 6.59 14.66 41.11
C LEU A 775 7.26 16.06 41.03
N ARG A 776 8.40 16.19 40.35
CA ARG A 776 9.04 17.50 40.11
C ARG A 776 8.18 18.43 39.26
N VAL A 777 7.57 17.90 38.18
CA VAL A 777 6.68 18.69 37.31
C VAL A 777 5.41 19.12 38.07
N GLU A 778 4.79 18.19 38.79
CA GLU A 778 3.60 18.43 39.57
C GLU A 778 3.87 19.46 40.68
N SER A 779 5.05 19.41 41.30
CA SER A 779 5.47 20.37 42.33
C SER A 779 6.11 21.63 41.75
N LYS A 780 6.11 21.82 40.42
CA LYS A 780 6.68 22.97 39.68
C LYS A 780 8.14 23.28 40.00
N ILE A 781 8.91 22.26 40.35
CA ILE A 781 10.35 22.40 40.59
C ILE A 781 11.07 22.58 39.25
N ALA A 782 11.89 23.59 39.15
CA ALA A 782 12.66 23.89 37.95
C ALA A 782 13.44 22.66 37.44
N PRO A 783 13.43 22.36 36.13
CA PRO A 783 14.06 21.14 35.58
C PRO A 783 15.55 20.98 35.93
N GLY A 784 16.26 22.06 36.19
CA GLY A 784 17.67 22.11 36.55
C GLY A 784 17.97 21.89 38.03
N LYS A 785 17.01 22.08 38.95
CA LYS A 785 17.24 22.07 40.40
C LYS A 785 17.39 20.62 40.91
N PRO A 786 18.50 20.20 41.56
CA PRO A 786 18.58 18.88 42.19
C PRO A 786 17.59 18.76 43.36
N VAL A 787 17.13 17.54 43.64
CA VAL A 787 16.12 17.30 44.70
C VAL A 787 16.51 16.09 45.58
N PRO A 788 16.28 16.12 46.91
CA PRO A 788 16.37 14.96 47.73
C PRO A 788 15.19 14.01 47.45
N VAL A 789 15.42 12.71 47.48
CA VAL A 789 14.38 11.68 47.27
C VAL A 789 14.52 10.62 48.36
N PHE A 790 13.39 10.27 48.98
CA PHE A 790 13.27 9.17 49.88
C PHE A 790 12.47 8.04 49.26
N VAL A 791 12.90 6.80 49.50
CA VAL A 791 12.17 5.64 49.01
C VAL A 791 11.98 4.65 50.14
N ARG A 792 10.74 4.15 50.26
CA ARG A 792 10.34 3.09 51.18
C ARG A 792 9.77 1.93 50.37
N GLY A 793 10.15 0.70 50.69
CA GLY A 793 9.72 -0.49 49.97
C GLY A 793 10.29 -1.76 50.50
N GLU A 794 10.20 -2.82 49.71
CA GLU A 794 10.80 -4.11 50.08
C GLU A 794 12.34 -4.05 50.07
N ALA A 795 12.96 -4.87 50.94
CA ALA A 795 14.43 -4.88 51.10
C ALA A 795 15.18 -5.08 49.76
N SER A 796 14.70 -5.98 48.91
CA SER A 796 15.26 -6.22 47.58
C SER A 796 15.26 -5.01 46.65
N GLN A 797 14.20 -4.21 46.71
CA GLN A 797 14.05 -2.98 45.93
C GLN A 797 14.99 -1.88 46.46
N LEU A 798 15.08 -1.75 47.79
CA LEU A 798 15.95 -0.79 48.45
C LEU A 798 17.45 -1.10 48.19
N ASP A 799 17.85 -2.38 48.30
CA ASP A 799 19.20 -2.82 47.94
C ASP A 799 19.56 -2.52 46.49
N LEU A 800 18.63 -2.73 45.58
CA LEU A 800 18.81 -2.41 44.17
C LEU A 800 18.99 -0.89 43.93
N LEU A 801 18.18 -0.07 44.62
CA LEU A 801 18.29 1.39 44.51
C LEU A 801 19.59 1.93 45.06
N GLU A 802 20.04 1.41 46.23
CA GLU A 802 21.35 1.76 46.80
C GLU A 802 22.52 1.38 45.88
N LYS A 803 22.51 0.15 45.36
CA LYS A 803 23.52 -0.34 44.43
C LYS A 803 23.66 0.48 43.17
N LEU A 804 22.55 1.03 42.69
CA LEU A 804 22.45 1.76 41.42
C LEU A 804 22.25 3.26 41.57
N ALA A 805 22.40 3.78 42.79
CA ALA A 805 22.24 5.19 43.15
C ALA A 805 23.07 6.12 42.22
N SER A 806 24.32 5.75 41.94
CA SER A 806 25.21 6.52 41.05
C SER A 806 24.69 6.62 39.58
N GLN A 807 23.87 5.67 39.15
CA GLN A 807 23.25 5.69 37.81
C GLN A 807 21.91 6.42 37.82
N ILE A 808 21.11 6.30 38.90
CA ILE A 808 19.75 6.87 39.00
C ILE A 808 19.79 8.36 39.29
N THR A 809 20.69 8.79 40.20
CA THR A 809 20.78 10.17 40.68
C THR A 809 20.96 11.19 39.53
N PRO A 810 21.84 10.96 38.53
CA PRO A 810 21.96 11.86 37.40
C PRO A 810 20.71 11.86 36.50
N LEU A 811 20.07 10.71 36.31
CA LEU A 811 18.91 10.56 35.41
C LEU A 811 17.67 11.34 35.89
N ALA A 812 17.44 11.37 37.22
CA ALA A 812 16.32 12.08 37.83
C ALA A 812 16.74 13.42 38.46
N ARG A 813 18.04 13.80 38.38
CA ARG A 813 18.62 14.96 39.05
C ARG A 813 18.35 14.90 40.55
N ILE A 814 18.63 13.77 41.15
CA ILE A 814 18.52 13.55 42.58
C ILE A 814 19.80 14.05 43.24
N GLU A 815 19.68 14.91 44.23
CA GLU A 815 20.81 15.39 45.03
C GLU A 815 21.27 14.30 46.03
N LYS A 816 20.29 13.72 46.73
CA LYS A 816 20.50 12.65 47.69
C LYS A 816 19.37 11.64 47.62
N LEU A 817 19.73 10.38 47.37
CA LEU A 817 18.79 9.26 47.47
C LEU A 817 18.92 8.64 48.85
N THR A 818 17.80 8.59 49.59
CA THR A 818 17.74 7.98 50.92
C THR A 818 16.76 6.83 50.88
N VAL A 819 17.20 5.63 51.26
CA VAL A 819 16.31 4.47 51.43
C VAL A 819 15.91 4.34 52.89
N SER A 820 14.62 4.23 53.15
CA SER A 820 14.05 4.11 54.50
C SER A 820 13.73 2.62 54.77
N ARG A 821 14.51 1.99 55.60
CA ARG A 821 14.29 0.59 56.02
C ARG A 821 13.48 0.49 57.30
N ASP A 822 13.36 1.58 58.03
CA ASP A 822 12.60 1.71 59.32
C ASP A 822 11.18 2.17 59.11
N GLY A 823 10.76 2.37 57.89
CA GLY A 823 9.39 2.84 57.59
C GLY A 823 9.20 4.34 57.74
N SER A 824 10.22 5.11 58.08
CA SER A 824 10.16 6.56 58.19
C SER A 824 9.79 7.24 56.83
N ARG A 825 9.09 8.36 56.89
CA ARG A 825 8.78 9.19 55.73
C ARG A 825 9.01 10.66 56.02
N PRO A 826 9.32 11.50 55.07
CA PRO A 826 9.38 12.94 55.23
C PRO A 826 8.03 13.48 55.64
N PRO A 827 7.97 14.47 56.57
CA PRO A 827 6.72 15.00 57.06
C PRO A 827 5.94 15.75 55.96
N VAL A 828 6.65 16.39 55.03
CA VAL A 828 6.06 17.14 53.94
C VAL A 828 6.70 16.68 52.66
N ALA A 829 6.00 15.87 51.90
CA ALA A 829 6.51 15.35 50.63
C ALA A 829 5.38 15.07 49.65
N ALA A 830 5.62 15.38 48.36
CA ALA A 830 4.87 14.78 47.28
C ALA A 830 5.24 13.31 47.16
N SER A 831 4.30 12.44 46.86
CA SER A 831 4.53 10.99 46.84
C SER A 831 3.98 10.32 45.57
N ALA A 832 4.64 9.21 45.17
CA ALA A 832 4.19 8.32 44.14
C ALA A 832 4.47 6.86 44.56
N VAL A 833 3.79 5.90 43.94
CA VAL A 833 3.98 4.48 44.18
C VAL A 833 4.42 3.80 42.88
N VAL A 834 5.49 3.00 42.96
CA VAL A 834 6.03 2.23 41.83
C VAL A 834 6.25 0.80 42.28
N GLU A 835 5.50 -0.14 41.72
CA GLU A 835 5.59 -1.59 42.05
C GLU A 835 5.58 -1.88 43.58
N GLY A 836 4.80 -1.12 44.34
CA GLY A 836 4.70 -1.24 45.80
C GLY A 836 5.73 -0.40 46.58
N ALA A 837 6.80 0.11 45.99
CA ALA A 837 7.70 1.06 46.62
C ALA A 837 7.11 2.48 46.62
N GLU A 838 7.14 3.16 47.75
CA GLU A 838 6.70 4.53 47.91
C GLU A 838 7.90 5.48 47.76
N ILE A 839 7.72 6.44 46.83
CA ILE A 839 8.74 7.45 46.52
C ILE A 839 8.26 8.78 47.06
N PHE A 840 9.05 9.43 47.88
CA PHE A 840 8.76 10.71 48.46
C PHE A 840 9.75 11.78 48.01
N LEU A 841 9.21 12.92 47.57
CA LEU A 841 9.93 14.13 47.25
C LEU A 841 9.66 15.16 48.32
N PRO A 842 10.56 15.41 49.30
CA PRO A 842 10.39 16.45 50.27
C PRO A 842 10.23 17.82 49.61
N LEU A 843 9.26 18.61 50.07
CA LEU A 843 8.95 19.92 49.48
C LEU A 843 9.56 21.07 50.29
N ASP A 844 10.02 20.78 51.50
CA ASP A 844 10.62 21.79 52.36
C ASP A 844 11.90 22.39 51.75
N GLY A 845 12.00 23.72 51.69
CA GLY A 845 13.08 24.43 51.04
C GLY A 845 13.15 24.35 49.52
N LEU A 846 12.25 23.60 48.89
CA LEU A 846 12.20 23.44 47.41
C LEU A 846 11.14 24.35 46.77
N ILE A 847 10.03 24.58 47.46
CA ILE A 847 8.90 25.45 47.05
C ILE A 847 8.53 26.38 48.18
N ASP A 848 7.92 27.53 47.87
CA ASP A 848 7.27 28.38 48.82
C ASP A 848 5.93 27.72 49.22
N LEU A 849 5.87 27.18 50.42
CA LEU A 849 4.71 26.45 50.91
C LEU A 849 3.44 27.30 51.05
N ASP A 850 3.60 28.59 51.36
CA ASP A 850 2.47 29.51 51.49
C ASP A 850 1.95 29.93 50.10
N GLU A 851 2.83 30.17 49.15
CA GLU A 851 2.43 30.40 47.75
C GLU A 851 1.77 29.17 47.13
N GLU A 852 2.27 27.98 47.41
CA GLU A 852 1.68 26.73 46.89
C GLU A 852 0.31 26.42 47.53
N ARG A 853 0.16 26.69 48.84
CA ARG A 853 -1.17 26.60 49.53
C ARG A 853 -2.19 27.54 48.90
N ALA A 854 -1.76 28.81 48.66
CA ALA A 854 -2.63 29.80 48.00
C ALA A 854 -2.99 29.39 46.56
N ARG A 855 -2.07 28.74 45.87
CA ARG A 855 -2.29 28.24 44.52
C ARG A 855 -3.28 27.10 44.51
N LEU A 856 -3.05 26.07 45.34
CA LEU A 856 -3.94 24.90 45.45
C LEU A 856 -5.35 25.32 45.90
N ALA A 857 -5.46 26.33 46.76
CA ALA A 857 -6.75 26.91 47.16
C ALA A 857 -7.50 27.52 45.97
N ARG A 858 -6.81 28.34 45.16
CA ARG A 858 -7.38 28.93 43.94
C ARG A 858 -7.79 27.90 42.90
N GLU A 859 -6.96 26.86 42.73
CA GLU A 859 -7.23 25.78 41.77
C GLU A 859 -8.40 24.92 42.19
N ALA A 860 -8.53 24.63 43.51
CA ALA A 860 -9.69 23.94 44.10
C ALA A 860 -10.97 24.74 43.94
N GLU A 861 -10.93 26.07 44.15
CA GLU A 861 -12.08 26.97 43.97
C GLU A 861 -12.53 27.02 42.50
N LYS A 862 -11.59 27.06 41.57
CA LYS A 862 -11.89 27.02 40.14
C LYS A 862 -12.53 25.69 39.72
N LEU A 863 -11.96 24.57 40.22
CA LEU A 863 -12.51 23.24 39.96
C LEU A 863 -13.90 23.04 40.57
N LEU A 864 -14.15 23.58 41.77
CA LEU A 864 -15.48 23.59 42.37
C LEU A 864 -16.48 24.34 41.51
N THR A 865 -16.09 25.48 40.97
CA THR A 865 -16.93 26.27 40.06
C THR A 865 -17.25 25.50 38.78
N ASP A 866 -16.23 24.85 38.17
CA ASP A 866 -16.41 24.03 36.97
C ASP A 866 -17.29 22.80 37.26
N LEU A 867 -17.10 22.15 38.41
CA LEU A 867 -17.88 21.01 38.86
C LEU A 867 -19.36 21.38 39.05
N GLU A 868 -19.63 22.51 39.69
CA GLU A 868 -20.99 23.03 39.84
C GLU A 868 -21.62 23.35 38.48
N GLY A 869 -20.85 23.91 37.57
CA GLY A 869 -21.30 24.16 36.20
C GLY A 869 -21.71 22.89 35.45
N VAL A 870 -20.91 21.81 35.55
CA VAL A 870 -21.25 20.51 34.97
C VAL A 870 -22.43 19.87 35.67
N LYS A 871 -22.48 19.88 37.01
CA LYS A 871 -23.61 19.37 37.79
C LYS A 871 -24.91 20.11 37.46
N LYS A 872 -24.86 21.43 37.28
CA LYS A 872 -26.02 22.25 36.87
C LYS A 872 -26.51 21.88 35.47
N LYS A 873 -25.60 21.66 34.53
CA LYS A 873 -25.95 21.17 33.18
C LYS A 873 -26.61 19.79 33.21
N LEU A 874 -26.04 18.84 33.96
CA LEU A 874 -26.58 17.49 34.11
C LEU A 874 -27.88 17.41 34.91
N ARG A 875 -28.23 18.42 35.68
CA ARG A 875 -29.54 18.55 36.39
C ARG A 875 -30.61 19.26 35.56
N ASN A 876 -30.22 19.91 34.46
CA ASN A 876 -31.17 20.63 33.61
C ASN A 876 -31.93 19.66 32.68
N GLN A 877 -33.21 19.48 32.94
CA GLN A 877 -34.10 18.59 32.21
C GLN A 877 -34.23 18.96 30.74
N ASP A 878 -34.23 20.26 30.41
CA ASP A 878 -34.28 20.74 29.03
C ASP A 878 -32.99 20.38 28.24
N PHE A 879 -31.85 20.41 28.91
CA PHE A 879 -30.60 19.98 28.35
C PHE A 879 -30.62 18.47 28.09
N LEU A 880 -31.01 17.67 29.07
CA LEU A 880 -31.08 16.21 28.97
C LEU A 880 -32.06 15.74 27.88
N ALA A 881 -33.15 16.48 27.66
CA ALA A 881 -34.15 16.16 26.66
C ALA A 881 -33.70 16.50 25.21
N LYS A 882 -32.83 17.50 25.05
CA LYS A 882 -32.41 18.01 23.72
C LYS A 882 -31.02 17.60 23.30
N ALA A 883 -30.15 17.17 24.23
CA ALA A 883 -28.78 16.80 23.95
C ALA A 883 -28.69 15.37 23.42
N LYS A 884 -27.79 15.15 22.47
CA LYS A 884 -27.49 13.80 21.98
C LYS A 884 -26.88 12.94 23.10
N PRO A 885 -27.18 11.62 23.16
CA PRO A 885 -26.67 10.72 24.22
C PRO A 885 -25.15 10.77 24.42
N GLU A 886 -24.42 10.95 23.32
CA GLU A 886 -22.95 11.07 23.34
C GLU A 886 -22.46 12.33 24.07
N ILE A 887 -23.20 13.44 24.00
CA ILE A 887 -22.85 14.68 24.67
C ILE A 887 -23.10 14.53 26.17
N VAL A 888 -24.21 13.87 26.57
CA VAL A 888 -24.52 13.58 27.96
C VAL A 888 -23.48 12.63 28.56
N ALA A 889 -23.08 11.59 27.85
CA ALA A 889 -22.00 10.66 28.25
C ALA A 889 -20.68 11.40 28.50
N LYS A 890 -20.31 12.31 27.59
CA LYS A 890 -19.08 13.11 27.69
C LYS A 890 -19.12 14.09 28.90
N GLU A 891 -20.25 14.68 29.19
CA GLU A 891 -20.39 15.54 30.40
C GLU A 891 -20.36 14.71 31.70
N ASN A 892 -20.86 13.45 31.70
CA ASN A 892 -20.71 12.55 32.83
C ASN A 892 -19.26 12.11 33.04
N GLU A 893 -18.54 11.76 31.99
CA GLU A 893 -17.09 11.46 32.07
C GLU A 893 -16.32 12.66 32.63
N ARG A 894 -16.65 13.86 32.15
CA ARG A 894 -16.06 15.11 32.67
C ARG A 894 -16.35 15.32 34.14
N LEU A 895 -17.55 15.00 34.58
CA LEU A 895 -17.94 15.07 36.02
C LEU A 895 -17.02 14.19 36.87
N VAL A 896 -16.86 12.92 36.49
CA VAL A 896 -16.01 11.96 37.22
C VAL A 896 -14.56 12.45 37.26
N GLN A 897 -14.02 12.93 36.13
CA GLN A 897 -12.64 13.47 36.05
C GLN A 897 -12.45 14.69 36.95
N LEU A 898 -13.40 15.59 37.01
CA LEU A 898 -13.34 16.75 37.88
C LEU A 898 -13.43 16.38 39.37
N GLU A 899 -14.26 15.40 39.73
CA GLU A 899 -14.37 14.88 41.11
C GLU A 899 -13.08 14.19 41.54
N GLU A 900 -12.50 13.34 40.74
CA GLU A 900 -11.20 12.71 40.99
C GLU A 900 -10.06 13.73 41.15
N THR A 901 -10.08 14.76 40.31
CA THR A 901 -9.05 15.82 40.35
C THR A 901 -9.19 16.66 41.60
N LEU A 902 -10.41 16.97 41.99
CA LEU A 902 -10.70 17.70 43.22
C LEU A 902 -10.31 16.93 44.49
N ASP A 903 -10.54 15.61 44.50
CA ASP A 903 -10.13 14.75 45.60
C ASP A 903 -8.61 14.67 45.76
N LYS A 904 -7.90 14.58 44.64
CA LYS A 904 -6.40 14.66 44.60
C LYS A 904 -5.91 16.00 45.16
N LEU A 905 -6.53 17.12 44.75
CA LEU A 905 -6.18 18.45 45.25
C LEU A 905 -6.43 18.62 46.74
N LYS A 906 -7.57 18.11 47.25
CA LYS A 906 -7.88 18.15 48.67
C LYS A 906 -6.89 17.35 49.51
N ARG A 907 -6.47 16.18 49.05
CA ARG A 907 -5.40 15.37 49.69
C ARG A 907 -4.08 16.11 49.71
N ALA A 908 -3.72 16.79 48.62
CA ALA A 908 -2.53 17.63 48.58
C ALA A 908 -2.61 18.81 49.56
N GLN A 909 -3.75 19.50 49.68
CA GLN A 909 -3.99 20.55 50.64
C GLN A 909 -3.88 20.05 52.09
N GLN A 910 -4.47 18.87 52.40
CA GLN A 910 -4.36 18.27 53.73
C GLN A 910 -2.92 17.92 54.09
N SER A 911 -2.15 17.37 53.15
CA SER A 911 -0.76 17.05 53.42
C SER A 911 0.12 18.28 53.69
N LEU A 912 -0.19 19.42 53.04
CA LEU A 912 0.48 20.69 53.26
C LEU A 912 -0.01 21.42 54.55
N SER A 913 -1.20 21.10 55.05
CA SER A 913 -1.76 21.72 56.27
C SER A 913 -1.25 21.05 57.55
N SER A 914 -0.93 19.74 57.48
CA SER A 914 -0.38 19.00 58.63
C SER A 914 1.06 19.38 59.04
N VAL A 915 1.64 20.39 58.42
CA VAL A 915 3.02 20.85 58.60
C VAL A 915 3.12 21.93 59.70
N ARG A 916 2.04 22.38 60.29
CA ARG A 916 2.06 23.46 61.30
C ARG A 916 1.86 22.95 62.73
N GLU A 917 1.66 21.65 62.95
CA GLU A 917 1.71 21.00 64.30
C GLU A 917 2.96 20.10 64.44
#